data_ae4bdf80b0e7e8c2cf6f27cb3c99a1d4
#
_entry.id   ae4bdf80b0e7e8c2cf6f27cb3c99a1d4
#
_cell.length_a   1.000
_cell.length_b   1.000
_cell.length_c   1.000
_cell.angle_alpha   90.00
_cell.angle_beta   90.00
_cell.angle_gamma   90.00
#
_symmetry.space_group_name_H-M   'P 1'
#
loop_
_entity.id
_entity.type
_entity.pdbx_description
1 polymer ?
#
loop_
_entity_poly.entity_id
_entity_poly.type
_entity_poly.pdbx_seq_one_letter_code
_entity_poly.pdbx_strand_id
1 'polypeptide(L)'
;MKNKVLFFLCVCFTAFSLNAGQWIRINQLGYLPKSVKVAVFISEDSADVANFELVDAMTGKTVRDFSSVRNTGSYGTMKSTYRLNFSSFEKRGSYYLKAGEAVSPVFPINADVYNGTADFALNYMRQQRCGYNPFLRDSCHRYDGYVEYHPTKSGQRIDVRGGWHDAGDYLQYTTTSANAMYQMMLAYQENPESFGDYYDAMGNKGANGIPDIVDEIKWGLDWLDRMNPEKGEFYNQIADDRDHASFRSPVTDKVDYGYGPGTGRPVYFCSGEPQQRGKFKNATTGVASTTGKFASCFAMGARVLKPFYPEFAEKIREKAADAYQTGVEKPGVCQTASVASSYIYEEVNWVDDMELGAVELYKLTGDKKYLDAAVEYGRQEPMTPWMGADSARHYQWYPFLNVGHFQIASVAGNERLSDEFIRNMRSGISRTYEKAVGNPYLFGIPAIWCSNNLTTAMVTQCMLYRKLTGDSTYVEMEAALRDWLFGCNPWGTSMVVELPRGGDYPSQPHSAYVAEHLGNATGGLVDGPVYSSIFNSLRGIALSGLPWAEPEDYARFQPFDMVYHDAIGDYSTNEPTMDGTASMTYFLSSLQSEGMRQAGTVDRNLYYSGGIVRTDPSEKTISLVFTAHKDAEGADAVLKVLDKYGVKANFFFTGDFFENKGKIVERILKRGDYVGSHSYGHLQYIDWKHPEDTTYVTKDEFMSDIRKCYEVMGKYGITLDNARYFMPPFEEYNSTVASWADEMGLQLVNYTPGTGSSMDYTTPDLKFYRGSKEIYGNIMKEESENGLNGHILLLHLGTDKKRTDKFYDSYLDKLVKTLLSKGYRFTSLAEAVGF
;
A
#
# COMPACT_ATOMS: atom_id res chain seq x y z
N MET A 1 -16.21 71.92 41.95
CA MET A 1 -15.53 71.90 40.65
C MET A 1 -15.14 70.44 40.41
N LYS A 2 -15.86 69.80 39.48
CA LYS A 2 -15.66 68.38 39.15
C LYS A 2 -14.96 68.28 37.78
N ASN A 3 -13.68 67.86 37.74
CA ASN A 3 -12.99 67.64 36.50
C ASN A 3 -13.40 66.27 35.92
N LYS A 4 -14.01 66.25 34.75
CA LYS A 4 -14.21 65.09 33.92
C LYS A 4 -12.99 64.93 33.05
N VAL A 5 -12.26 63.84 33.27
CA VAL A 5 -11.22 63.34 32.37
C VAL A 5 -11.92 62.45 31.34
N LEU A 6 -11.80 62.83 30.06
CA LEU A 6 -12.31 62.10 28.93
C LEU A 6 -11.22 61.15 28.45
N PHE A 7 -11.42 59.80 28.62
CA PHE A 7 -10.54 58.78 28.08
C PHE A 7 -10.95 58.52 26.62
N PHE A 8 -10.08 58.87 25.68
CA PHE A 8 -10.24 58.46 24.29
C PHE A 8 -9.68 57.05 24.18
N LEU A 9 -10.56 56.04 23.95
CA LEU A 9 -10.18 54.71 23.57
C LEU A 9 -9.84 54.70 22.06
N CYS A 10 -8.58 54.70 21.70
CA CYS A 10 -8.15 54.36 20.34
C CYS A 10 -8.32 52.84 20.16
N VAL A 11 -9.38 52.41 19.50
CA VAL A 11 -9.51 51.03 19.00
C VAL A 11 -8.67 50.95 17.72
N CYS A 12 -7.45 50.47 17.85
CA CYS A 12 -6.69 49.96 16.69
C CYS A 12 -7.38 48.76 16.13
N PHE A 13 -8.16 48.95 15.06
CA PHE A 13 -8.51 47.84 14.16
C PHE A 13 -7.21 47.36 13.48
N THR A 14 -6.54 46.38 14.02
CA THR A 14 -5.64 45.56 13.24
C THR A 14 -6.50 44.76 12.27
N ALA A 15 -6.55 45.21 11.02
CA ALA A 15 -7.03 44.39 9.93
C ALA A 15 -6.11 43.16 9.87
N PHE A 16 -6.58 42.03 10.38
CA PHE A 16 -6.02 40.74 9.99
C PHE A 16 -6.32 40.64 8.49
N SER A 17 -5.33 40.93 7.66
CA SER A 17 -5.34 40.45 6.28
C SER A 17 -5.38 38.92 6.41
N LEU A 18 -6.50 38.29 6.16
CA LEU A 18 -6.60 36.91 5.83
C LEU A 18 -5.77 36.76 4.53
N ASN A 19 -4.49 36.44 4.62
CA ASN A 19 -3.73 36.05 3.45
C ASN A 19 -4.45 34.83 2.87
N ALA A 20 -4.88 34.98 1.61
CA ALA A 20 -5.44 33.86 0.88
C ALA A 20 -4.44 32.70 0.83
N GLY A 21 -4.91 31.52 1.16
CA GLY A 21 -4.03 30.37 1.23
C GLY A 21 -3.55 29.95 -0.15
N GLN A 22 -2.31 29.51 -0.22
CA GLN A 22 -1.68 28.88 -1.39
C GLN A 22 -1.09 27.55 -0.98
N TRP A 23 -1.26 26.51 -1.80
CA TRP A 23 -0.77 25.16 -1.52
C TRP A 23 -0.23 24.51 -2.79
N ILE A 24 0.68 23.56 -2.60
CA ILE A 24 1.14 22.65 -3.64
C ILE A 24 0.73 21.21 -3.25
N ARG A 25 -0.07 20.58 -4.09
CA ARG A 25 -0.51 19.19 -3.96
C ARG A 25 0.47 18.27 -4.69
N ILE A 26 0.84 17.17 -4.05
CA ILE A 26 1.90 16.29 -4.53
C ILE A 26 1.63 14.85 -4.14
N ASN A 27 2.23 13.89 -4.87
CA ASN A 27 2.27 12.51 -4.43
C ASN A 27 3.20 12.38 -3.22
N GLN A 28 2.64 12.06 -2.07
CA GLN A 28 3.35 11.98 -0.80
C GLN A 28 4.26 10.74 -0.68
N LEU A 29 4.03 9.68 -1.48
CA LEU A 29 4.96 8.55 -1.56
C LEU A 29 6.27 8.93 -2.27
N GLY A 30 6.23 9.93 -3.15
CA GLY A 30 7.34 10.31 -3.99
C GLY A 30 7.27 9.78 -5.41
N TYR A 31 8.40 9.82 -6.11
CA TYR A 31 8.45 9.55 -7.56
C TYR A 31 9.64 8.68 -7.95
N LEU A 32 9.42 7.79 -8.90
CA LEU A 32 10.53 7.11 -9.58
C LEU A 32 11.34 8.14 -10.41
N PRO A 33 12.68 7.99 -10.53
CA PRO A 33 13.53 8.96 -11.22
C PRO A 33 13.06 9.31 -12.63
N LYS A 34 12.70 8.32 -13.46
CA LYS A 34 12.28 8.50 -14.85
C LYS A 34 10.77 8.53 -15.06
N SER A 35 9.96 8.66 -13.99
CA SER A 35 8.51 8.77 -14.13
C SER A 35 8.06 10.19 -14.48
N VAL A 36 6.80 10.32 -14.90
CA VAL A 36 6.11 11.61 -14.95
C VAL A 36 5.96 12.14 -13.52
N LYS A 37 6.33 13.40 -13.30
CA LYS A 37 6.32 14.09 -12.02
C LYS A 37 5.64 15.44 -12.19
N VAL A 38 4.40 15.56 -11.70
CA VAL A 38 3.60 16.79 -11.81
C VAL A 38 2.91 17.07 -10.48
N ALA A 39 3.18 18.24 -9.90
CA ALA A 39 2.45 18.75 -8.76
C ALA A 39 1.32 19.71 -9.22
N VAL A 40 0.37 19.98 -8.34
CA VAL A 40 -0.69 20.96 -8.59
C VAL A 40 -0.62 22.08 -7.56
N PHE A 41 -0.36 23.30 -8.05
CA PHE A 41 -0.48 24.53 -7.24
C PHE A 41 -1.95 24.98 -7.25
N ILE A 42 -2.45 25.37 -6.09
CA ILE A 42 -3.80 25.92 -5.89
C ILE A 42 -3.75 27.19 -5.04
N SER A 43 -4.62 28.16 -5.36
CA SER A 43 -4.71 29.42 -4.62
C SER A 43 -6.16 29.92 -4.53
N GLU A 44 -6.58 30.36 -3.34
CA GLU A 44 -7.87 31.00 -3.10
C GLU A 44 -7.98 32.38 -3.79
N ASP A 45 -6.85 33.01 -4.08
CA ASP A 45 -6.80 34.27 -4.82
C ASP A 45 -6.21 34.11 -6.22
N SER A 46 -6.36 35.16 -7.03
CA SER A 46 -5.69 35.21 -8.33
C SER A 46 -4.18 35.27 -8.11
N ALA A 47 -3.47 34.25 -8.59
CA ALA A 47 -2.03 34.14 -8.53
C ALA A 47 -1.47 33.94 -9.95
N ASP A 48 -0.32 34.51 -10.24
CA ASP A 48 0.44 34.29 -11.48
C ASP A 48 1.71 33.51 -11.12
N VAL A 49 1.79 32.27 -11.63
CA VAL A 49 2.92 31.37 -11.38
C VAL A 49 3.60 31.09 -12.73
N ALA A 50 4.73 31.77 -12.98
CA ALA A 50 5.53 31.60 -14.20
C ALA A 50 6.64 30.56 -14.05
N ASN A 51 7.11 30.32 -12.82
CA ASN A 51 8.17 29.39 -12.48
C ASN A 51 7.96 28.80 -11.08
N PHE A 52 8.73 27.76 -10.77
CA PHE A 52 8.79 27.15 -9.44
C PHE A 52 10.18 26.55 -9.19
N GLU A 53 10.52 26.41 -7.93
CA GLU A 53 11.82 25.91 -7.48
C GLU A 53 11.67 24.49 -6.94
N LEU A 54 12.66 23.64 -7.27
CA LEU A 54 12.90 22.38 -6.57
C LEU A 54 14.02 22.59 -5.57
N VAL A 55 13.76 22.34 -4.30
CA VAL A 55 14.66 22.60 -3.19
C VAL A 55 15.07 21.28 -2.55
N ASP A 56 16.35 21.10 -2.29
CA ASP A 56 16.88 19.95 -1.55
C ASP A 56 16.47 20.06 -0.07
N ALA A 57 15.75 19.04 0.43
CA ALA A 57 15.17 19.05 1.77
C ALA A 57 16.21 18.97 2.89
N MET A 58 17.41 18.40 2.62
CA MET A 58 18.50 18.30 3.60
C MET A 58 19.24 19.62 3.77
N THR A 59 19.48 20.34 2.67
CA THR A 59 20.33 21.54 2.67
C THR A 59 19.54 22.84 2.60
N GLY A 60 18.26 22.81 2.25
CA GLY A 60 17.42 23.99 2.02
C GLY A 60 17.84 24.82 0.80
N LYS A 61 18.69 24.27 -0.09
CA LYS A 61 19.18 24.96 -1.29
C LYS A 61 18.34 24.62 -2.50
N THR A 62 18.01 25.62 -3.32
CA THR A 62 17.41 25.41 -4.64
C THR A 62 18.39 24.64 -5.52
N VAL A 63 17.94 23.48 -6.01
CA VAL A 63 18.73 22.63 -6.91
C VAL A 63 18.38 22.83 -8.37
N ARG A 64 17.16 23.31 -8.65
CA ARG A 64 16.70 23.61 -10.01
C ARG A 64 15.48 24.52 -10.03
N ASP A 65 15.46 25.44 -11.00
CA ASP A 65 14.29 26.24 -11.39
C ASP A 65 13.62 25.63 -12.60
N PHE A 66 12.29 25.69 -12.60
CA PHE A 66 11.45 25.18 -13.70
C PHE A 66 10.49 26.27 -14.19
N SER A 67 10.32 26.32 -15.52
CA SER A 67 9.32 27.14 -16.22
C SER A 67 8.23 26.31 -16.91
N SER A 68 8.22 25.00 -16.70
CA SER A 68 7.21 24.08 -17.24
C SER A 68 5.94 24.12 -16.38
N VAL A 69 5.26 25.27 -16.45
CA VAL A 69 4.04 25.59 -15.72
C VAL A 69 2.88 25.70 -16.70
N ARG A 70 1.76 25.01 -16.41
CA ARG A 70 0.53 25.09 -17.20
C ARG A 70 -0.61 25.63 -16.34
N ASN A 71 -1.14 26.81 -16.69
CA ASN A 71 -2.35 27.35 -16.07
C ASN A 71 -3.57 26.51 -16.44
N THR A 72 -4.34 26.11 -15.43
CA THR A 72 -5.54 25.28 -15.57
C THR A 72 -6.83 26.03 -15.17
N GLY A 73 -6.72 27.32 -14.86
CA GLY A 73 -7.85 28.17 -14.51
C GLY A 73 -8.28 28.04 -13.05
N SER A 74 -9.56 28.25 -12.78
CA SER A 74 -10.15 28.04 -11.46
C SER A 74 -10.68 26.62 -11.30
N TYR A 75 -10.68 26.12 -10.07
CA TYR A 75 -11.24 24.81 -9.74
C TYR A 75 -11.86 24.82 -8.33
N GLY A 76 -13.16 24.54 -8.23
CA GLY A 76 -13.88 24.63 -6.97
C GLY A 76 -13.76 26.03 -6.35
N THR A 77 -13.38 26.11 -5.09
CA THR A 77 -13.15 27.35 -4.36
C THR A 77 -11.85 28.08 -4.74
N MET A 78 -10.93 27.42 -5.48
CA MET A 78 -9.64 27.97 -5.87
C MET A 78 -9.75 28.82 -7.13
N LYS A 79 -9.30 30.09 -7.06
CA LYS A 79 -9.34 31.03 -8.19
C LYS A 79 -8.23 30.77 -9.22
N SER A 80 -7.12 30.21 -8.78
CA SER A 80 -5.97 29.90 -9.64
C SER A 80 -5.45 28.50 -9.37
N THR A 81 -5.26 27.73 -10.44
CA THR A 81 -4.63 26.41 -10.38
C THR A 81 -3.61 26.26 -11.50
N TYR A 82 -2.49 25.59 -11.20
CA TYR A 82 -1.39 25.37 -12.13
C TYR A 82 -0.84 23.96 -12.00
N ARG A 83 -0.49 23.34 -13.12
CA ARG A 83 0.27 22.10 -13.14
C ARG A 83 1.76 22.42 -13.24
N LEU A 84 2.54 21.91 -12.31
CA LEU A 84 3.99 22.14 -12.14
C LEU A 84 4.73 20.87 -12.57
N ASN A 85 5.30 20.84 -13.79
CA ASN A 85 5.96 19.66 -14.33
C ASN A 85 7.47 19.68 -14.08
N PHE A 86 7.99 18.75 -13.30
CA PHE A 86 9.41 18.56 -13.01
C PHE A 86 9.94 17.16 -13.44
N SER A 87 9.25 16.51 -14.40
CA SER A 87 9.59 15.17 -14.89
C SER A 87 11.03 15.04 -15.42
N SER A 88 11.60 16.14 -15.91
CA SER A 88 12.99 16.17 -16.43
C SER A 88 14.07 16.14 -15.34
N PHE A 89 13.70 16.09 -14.07
CA PHE A 89 14.63 15.96 -12.95
C PHE A 89 14.63 14.52 -12.45
N GLU A 90 15.77 13.85 -12.55
CA GLU A 90 15.92 12.42 -12.26
C GLU A 90 16.86 12.13 -11.09
N LYS A 91 17.53 13.17 -10.56
CA LYS A 91 18.48 12.97 -9.47
C LYS A 91 17.76 12.48 -8.22
N ARG A 92 18.25 11.39 -7.66
CA ARG A 92 17.82 10.83 -6.40
C ARG A 92 18.04 11.80 -5.24
N GLY A 93 17.12 11.87 -4.29
CA GLY A 93 17.20 12.70 -3.10
C GLY A 93 15.83 12.97 -2.51
N SER A 94 15.82 13.80 -1.48
CA SER A 94 14.61 14.30 -0.81
C SER A 94 14.43 15.78 -1.15
N TYR A 95 13.23 16.16 -1.55
CA TYR A 95 12.96 17.48 -2.13
C TYR A 95 11.62 18.05 -1.64
N TYR A 96 11.45 19.34 -1.83
CA TYR A 96 10.15 20.02 -1.80
C TYR A 96 10.10 21.10 -2.87
N LEU A 97 8.89 21.49 -3.26
CA LEU A 97 8.64 22.53 -4.27
C LEU A 97 8.29 23.85 -3.59
N LYS A 98 8.71 24.95 -4.21
CA LYS A 98 8.27 26.32 -3.90
C LYS A 98 7.70 26.98 -5.14
N ALA A 99 6.49 27.56 -5.02
CA ALA A 99 5.87 28.36 -6.07
C ALA A 99 5.02 29.45 -5.41
N GLY A 100 5.29 30.73 -5.75
CA GLY A 100 4.69 31.83 -5.03
C GLY A 100 5.02 31.79 -3.53
N GLU A 101 3.98 31.81 -2.69
CA GLU A 101 4.12 31.65 -1.22
C GLU A 101 3.95 30.19 -0.77
N ALA A 102 3.56 29.28 -1.69
CA ALA A 102 3.32 27.90 -1.37
C ALA A 102 4.61 27.08 -1.29
N VAL A 103 4.64 26.17 -0.32
CA VAL A 103 5.67 25.14 -0.16
C VAL A 103 4.96 23.79 -0.10
N SER A 104 5.46 22.81 -0.86
CA SER A 104 4.90 21.44 -0.81
C SER A 104 5.35 20.70 0.46
N PRO A 105 4.68 19.59 0.83
CA PRO A 105 5.30 18.57 1.65
C PRO A 105 6.64 18.12 1.06
N VAL A 106 7.51 17.56 1.89
CA VAL A 106 8.76 16.91 1.46
C VAL A 106 8.43 15.58 0.80
N PHE A 107 9.16 15.22 -0.27
CA PHE A 107 8.97 13.97 -0.99
C PHE A 107 10.29 13.41 -1.53
N PRO A 108 10.45 12.08 -1.62
CA PRO A 108 11.61 11.47 -2.24
C PRO A 108 11.47 11.36 -3.78
N ILE A 109 12.60 11.43 -4.46
CA ILE A 109 12.78 10.90 -5.83
C ILE A 109 13.77 9.75 -5.71
N ASN A 110 13.29 8.51 -5.89
CA ASN A 110 14.13 7.32 -5.76
C ASN A 110 13.52 6.12 -6.51
N ALA A 111 14.32 5.11 -6.79
CA ALA A 111 13.87 3.89 -7.46
C ALA A 111 13.05 2.98 -6.52
N ASP A 112 13.20 3.12 -5.22
CA ASP A 112 12.57 2.28 -4.19
C ASP A 112 11.31 2.88 -3.53
N VAL A 113 10.80 4.02 -4.00
CA VAL A 113 9.64 4.71 -3.36
C VAL A 113 8.35 3.87 -3.32
N TYR A 114 8.24 2.83 -4.14
CA TYR A 114 7.09 1.92 -4.13
C TYR A 114 7.40 0.54 -3.53
N ASN A 115 8.62 0.34 -3.00
CA ASN A 115 8.99 -0.96 -2.41
C ASN A 115 8.06 -1.31 -1.24
N GLY A 116 7.53 -2.54 -1.27
CA GLY A 116 6.64 -3.08 -0.25
C GLY A 116 5.25 -2.46 -0.19
N THR A 117 4.89 -1.50 -1.07
CA THR A 117 3.57 -0.84 -1.01
C THR A 117 2.44 -1.78 -1.40
N ALA A 118 2.67 -2.73 -2.31
CA ALA A 118 1.67 -3.76 -2.65
C ALA A 118 1.47 -4.75 -1.48
N ASP A 119 2.54 -5.19 -0.82
CA ASP A 119 2.45 -6.00 0.41
C ASP A 119 1.77 -5.24 1.56
N PHE A 120 1.97 -3.92 1.62
CA PHE A 120 1.32 -3.07 2.63
C PHE A 120 -0.22 -3.08 2.50
N ALA A 121 -0.75 -3.09 1.28
CA ALA A 121 -2.20 -3.22 1.05
C ALA A 121 -2.77 -4.55 1.58
N LEU A 122 -1.97 -5.63 1.60
CA LEU A 122 -2.40 -6.92 2.15
C LEU A 122 -2.68 -6.89 3.67
N ASN A 123 -2.24 -5.85 4.40
CA ASN A 123 -2.60 -5.69 5.81
C ASN A 123 -4.11 -5.52 5.97
N TYR A 124 -4.75 -4.73 5.09
CA TYR A 124 -6.21 -4.59 5.11
C TYR A 124 -6.90 -5.89 4.73
N MET A 125 -6.41 -6.61 3.70
CA MET A 125 -6.96 -7.92 3.33
C MET A 125 -6.95 -8.89 4.52
N ARG A 126 -5.83 -8.98 5.26
CA ARG A 126 -5.74 -9.83 6.47
C ARG A 126 -6.68 -9.38 7.59
N GLN A 127 -6.90 -8.06 7.76
CA GLN A 127 -7.91 -7.54 8.72
C GLN A 127 -9.33 -7.95 8.35
N GLN A 128 -9.65 -8.00 7.06
CA GLN A 128 -10.98 -8.37 6.56
C GLN A 128 -11.25 -9.88 6.54
N ARG A 129 -10.29 -10.73 6.90
CA ARG A 129 -10.52 -12.18 6.91
C ARG A 129 -11.70 -12.57 7.81
N CYS A 130 -12.67 -13.27 7.23
CA CYS A 130 -13.75 -13.96 7.93
C CYS A 130 -13.31 -15.39 8.29
N GLY A 131 -13.83 -15.96 9.38
CA GLY A 131 -13.26 -17.16 9.96
C GLY A 131 -12.13 -16.79 10.91
N TYR A 132 -10.95 -17.41 10.80
CA TYR A 132 -9.80 -16.99 11.61
C TYR A 132 -9.27 -15.62 11.17
N ASN A 133 -9.21 -14.71 12.12
CA ASN A 133 -8.68 -13.37 11.90
C ASN A 133 -7.34 -13.20 12.66
N PRO A 134 -6.22 -12.97 11.96
CA PRO A 134 -4.90 -12.90 12.59
C PRO A 134 -4.70 -11.66 13.47
N PHE A 135 -5.41 -10.55 13.21
CA PHE A 135 -5.36 -9.35 14.04
C PHE A 135 -6.07 -9.55 15.38
N LEU A 136 -7.24 -10.18 15.35
CA LEU A 136 -8.03 -10.48 16.56
C LEU A 136 -7.54 -11.74 17.26
N ARG A 137 -6.73 -12.57 16.59
CA ARG A 137 -6.26 -13.88 17.07
C ARG A 137 -7.39 -14.79 17.53
N ASP A 138 -8.53 -14.65 16.86
CA ASP A 138 -9.74 -15.42 17.13
C ASP A 138 -10.54 -15.61 15.84
N SER A 139 -11.61 -16.38 15.90
CA SER A 139 -12.47 -16.69 14.73
C SER A 139 -13.85 -16.07 14.87
N CYS A 140 -14.32 -15.43 13.80
CA CYS A 140 -15.66 -14.90 13.68
C CYS A 140 -16.55 -15.80 12.80
N HIS A 141 -17.86 -15.58 12.82
CA HIS A 141 -18.88 -16.18 11.93
C HIS A 141 -18.73 -17.69 11.71
N ARG A 142 -18.49 -18.43 12.81
CA ARG A 142 -18.12 -19.86 12.82
C ARG A 142 -19.22 -20.80 12.32
N TYR A 143 -20.44 -20.29 12.13
CA TYR A 143 -21.63 -21.07 11.82
C TYR A 143 -22.24 -20.75 10.46
N ASP A 144 -21.57 -19.96 9.61
CA ASP A 144 -22.04 -19.63 8.28
C ASP A 144 -22.11 -20.87 7.39
N GLY A 145 -23.16 -21.09 6.62
CA GLY A 145 -24.35 -20.23 6.47
C GLY A 145 -25.62 -21.04 6.23
N TYR A 146 -26.76 -20.38 6.41
CA TYR A 146 -28.07 -20.96 6.10
C TYR A 146 -28.47 -20.60 4.68
N VAL A 147 -28.81 -21.65 3.90
CA VAL A 147 -29.15 -21.52 2.48
C VAL A 147 -30.46 -20.79 2.28
N GLU A 148 -30.48 -19.79 1.43
CA GLU A 148 -31.67 -19.08 0.96
C GLU A 148 -31.85 -19.26 -0.55
N TYR A 149 -33.13 -19.32 -0.98
CA TYR A 149 -33.56 -19.43 -2.38
C TYR A 149 -33.16 -20.71 -3.14
N HIS A 150 -32.58 -21.70 -2.51
CA HIS A 150 -32.31 -22.98 -3.15
C HIS A 150 -33.63 -23.84 -3.23
N PRO A 151 -33.92 -24.47 -4.37
CA PRO A 151 -35.20 -25.19 -4.56
C PRO A 151 -35.48 -26.27 -3.52
N THR A 152 -34.44 -26.93 -2.99
CA THR A 152 -34.57 -28.09 -2.09
C THR A 152 -33.74 -27.97 -0.80
N LYS A 153 -32.82 -27.01 -0.69
CA LYS A 153 -31.89 -26.87 0.45
C LYS A 153 -32.16 -25.65 1.32
N SER A 154 -33.17 -24.81 0.99
CA SER A 154 -33.44 -23.58 1.77
C SER A 154 -33.68 -23.91 3.25
N GLY A 155 -33.03 -23.14 4.13
CA GLY A 155 -32.98 -23.35 5.57
C GLY A 155 -31.99 -24.39 6.06
N GLN A 156 -31.36 -25.17 5.17
CA GLN A 156 -30.27 -26.06 5.55
C GLN A 156 -28.97 -25.29 5.75
N ARG A 157 -28.09 -25.80 6.62
CA ARG A 157 -26.78 -25.22 6.85
C ARG A 157 -25.75 -25.89 5.98
N ILE A 158 -24.90 -25.07 5.33
CA ILE A 158 -23.69 -25.49 4.61
C ILE A 158 -22.45 -24.79 5.18
N ASP A 159 -21.24 -25.29 4.94
CA ASP A 159 -19.99 -24.65 5.37
C ASP A 159 -19.49 -23.67 4.30
N VAL A 160 -19.70 -22.37 4.56
CA VAL A 160 -19.23 -21.27 3.72
C VAL A 160 -18.34 -20.29 4.50
N ARG A 161 -17.68 -20.78 5.56
CA ARG A 161 -16.75 -19.98 6.38
C ARG A 161 -15.50 -19.59 5.60
N GLY A 162 -14.90 -18.45 5.91
CA GLY A 162 -13.68 -17.93 5.25
C GLY A 162 -13.97 -16.74 4.37
N GLY A 163 -13.06 -16.41 3.47
CA GLY A 163 -13.13 -15.21 2.63
C GLY A 163 -12.89 -13.92 3.41
N TRP A 164 -13.38 -12.82 2.89
CA TRP A 164 -13.21 -11.48 3.45
C TRP A 164 -14.55 -10.78 3.65
N HIS A 165 -14.65 -10.00 4.71
CA HIS A 165 -15.69 -8.99 4.84
C HIS A 165 -15.49 -7.93 3.74
N ASP A 166 -16.59 -7.33 3.26
CA ASP A 166 -16.57 -6.49 2.06
C ASP A 166 -15.92 -5.12 2.31
N ALA A 167 -16.31 -4.44 3.39
CA ALA A 167 -15.87 -3.08 3.65
C ALA A 167 -15.80 -2.77 5.16
N GLY A 168 -16.45 -1.71 5.62
CA GLY A 168 -16.57 -1.37 7.05
C GLY A 168 -17.50 -2.30 7.83
N ASP A 169 -18.36 -3.01 7.15
CA ASP A 169 -19.30 -4.02 7.65
C ASP A 169 -18.76 -5.46 7.52
N TYR A 170 -19.63 -6.46 7.74
CA TYR A 170 -19.26 -7.89 7.67
C TYR A 170 -19.97 -8.68 6.57
N LEU A 171 -20.67 -8.02 5.63
CA LEU A 171 -21.19 -8.69 4.46
C LEU A 171 -20.05 -9.32 3.64
N GLN A 172 -20.40 -10.34 2.86
CA GLN A 172 -19.47 -10.96 1.93
C GLN A 172 -20.16 -11.18 0.59
N TYR A 173 -19.50 -10.77 -0.50
CA TYR A 173 -20.04 -10.90 -1.85
C TYR A 173 -19.06 -11.61 -2.77
N THR A 174 -19.56 -12.54 -3.58
CA THR A 174 -18.74 -13.17 -4.63
C THR A 174 -18.28 -12.14 -5.64
N THR A 175 -19.10 -11.15 -5.94
CA THR A 175 -18.81 -10.08 -6.90
C THR A 175 -17.50 -9.37 -6.54
N THR A 176 -17.37 -8.78 -5.36
CA THR A 176 -16.20 -8.04 -4.92
C THR A 176 -15.00 -8.93 -4.60
N SER A 177 -15.25 -10.07 -3.92
CA SER A 177 -14.18 -11.01 -3.57
C SER A 177 -13.53 -11.64 -4.81
N ALA A 178 -14.28 -11.94 -5.86
CA ALA A 178 -13.74 -12.49 -7.11
C ALA A 178 -12.85 -11.47 -7.82
N ASN A 179 -13.25 -10.20 -7.89
CA ASN A 179 -12.39 -9.16 -8.44
C ASN A 179 -11.11 -9.01 -7.62
N ALA A 180 -11.20 -8.98 -6.29
CA ALA A 180 -10.04 -8.92 -5.40
C ALA A 180 -9.05 -10.06 -5.67
N MET A 181 -9.55 -11.30 -5.73
CA MET A 181 -8.72 -12.47 -6.08
C MET A 181 -8.07 -12.33 -7.45
N TYR A 182 -8.86 -11.92 -8.46
CA TYR A 182 -8.35 -11.78 -9.83
C TYR A 182 -7.26 -10.72 -9.93
N GLN A 183 -7.44 -9.55 -9.31
CA GLN A 183 -6.45 -8.46 -9.31
C GLN A 183 -5.16 -8.86 -8.60
N MET A 184 -5.25 -9.52 -7.45
CA MET A 184 -4.07 -10.05 -6.74
C MET A 184 -3.35 -11.13 -7.56
N MET A 185 -4.08 -12.03 -8.23
CA MET A 185 -3.47 -13.04 -9.12
C MET A 185 -2.78 -12.40 -10.33
N LEU A 186 -3.38 -11.35 -10.92
CA LEU A 186 -2.78 -10.59 -12.02
C LEU A 186 -1.51 -9.89 -11.54
N ALA A 187 -1.53 -9.25 -10.37
CA ALA A 187 -0.38 -8.59 -9.77
C ALA A 187 0.78 -9.57 -9.57
N TYR A 188 0.51 -10.72 -8.98
CA TYR A 188 1.54 -11.74 -8.75
C TYR A 188 2.07 -12.36 -10.05
N GLN A 189 1.19 -12.69 -11.00
CA GLN A 189 1.60 -13.26 -12.30
C GLN A 189 2.54 -12.32 -13.06
N GLU A 190 2.26 -11.02 -13.03
CA GLU A 190 2.98 -10.01 -13.82
C GLU A 190 4.23 -9.46 -13.12
N ASN A 191 4.25 -9.46 -11.77
CA ASN A 191 5.31 -8.87 -10.95
C ASN A 191 5.63 -9.73 -9.71
N PRO A 192 5.98 -11.02 -9.86
CA PRO A 192 6.16 -11.92 -8.70
C PRO A 192 7.26 -11.47 -7.75
N GLU A 193 8.30 -10.78 -8.26
CA GLU A 193 9.45 -10.31 -7.49
C GLU A 193 9.14 -9.09 -6.59
N SER A 194 7.94 -8.53 -6.70
CA SER A 194 7.48 -7.40 -5.88
C SER A 194 6.84 -7.82 -4.57
N PHE A 195 6.73 -9.11 -4.30
CA PHE A 195 6.02 -9.63 -3.13
C PHE A 195 6.94 -10.44 -2.22
N GLY A 196 6.88 -10.13 -0.92
CA GLY A 196 7.63 -10.79 0.14
C GLY A 196 6.89 -11.96 0.78
N ASP A 197 7.58 -12.58 1.76
CA ASP A 197 7.08 -13.68 2.60
C ASP A 197 7.38 -13.31 4.05
N TYR A 198 6.41 -12.65 4.71
CA TYR A 198 6.51 -12.13 6.06
C TYR A 198 5.52 -12.76 7.04
N TYR A 199 4.51 -13.46 6.51
CA TYR A 199 3.42 -14.08 7.27
C TYR A 199 3.24 -15.54 6.86
N ASP A 200 2.64 -16.33 7.75
CA ASP A 200 2.21 -17.68 7.42
C ASP A 200 0.84 -17.69 6.70
N ALA A 201 0.42 -18.83 6.20
CA ALA A 201 -0.87 -18.99 5.51
C ALA A 201 -2.09 -18.59 6.36
N MET A 202 -1.95 -18.57 7.69
CA MET A 202 -2.99 -18.09 8.61
C MET A 202 -2.92 -16.56 8.84
N GLY A 203 -1.93 -15.88 8.27
CA GLY A 203 -1.71 -14.44 8.42
C GLY A 203 -0.99 -14.05 9.72
N ASN A 204 -0.40 -14.99 10.45
CA ASN A 204 0.44 -14.68 11.60
C ASN A 204 1.86 -14.33 11.14
N LYS A 205 2.55 -13.46 11.90
CA LYS A 205 3.95 -13.09 11.58
C LYS A 205 4.86 -14.33 11.53
N GLY A 206 5.62 -14.44 10.45
CA GLY A 206 6.60 -15.51 10.22
C GLY A 206 6.51 -16.07 8.80
N ALA A 207 7.62 -16.06 8.07
CA ALA A 207 7.73 -16.60 6.72
C ALA A 207 7.42 -18.11 6.67
N ASN A 208 6.76 -18.56 5.60
CA ASN A 208 6.45 -19.99 5.39
C ASN A 208 6.99 -20.55 4.06
N GLY A 209 7.75 -19.76 3.30
CA GLY A 209 8.30 -20.13 2.00
C GLY A 209 7.35 -19.85 0.83
N ILE A 210 6.22 -19.18 1.07
CA ILE A 210 5.20 -18.80 0.07
C ILE A 210 5.00 -17.28 0.16
N PRO A 211 5.02 -16.55 -0.97
CA PRO A 211 4.74 -15.11 -0.93
C PRO A 211 3.37 -14.79 -0.30
N ASP A 212 3.32 -13.77 0.54
CA ASP A 212 2.12 -13.38 1.30
C ASP A 212 0.87 -13.21 0.43
N ILE A 213 1.03 -12.62 -0.75
CA ILE A 213 -0.08 -12.46 -1.71
C ILE A 213 -0.64 -13.80 -2.19
N VAL A 214 0.21 -14.83 -2.34
CA VAL A 214 -0.22 -16.17 -2.77
C VAL A 214 -1.04 -16.85 -1.68
N ASP A 215 -0.65 -16.68 -0.42
CA ASP A 215 -1.42 -17.16 0.72
C ASP A 215 -2.77 -16.44 0.84
N GLU A 216 -2.80 -15.13 0.57
CA GLU A 216 -4.04 -14.35 0.58
C GLU A 216 -4.98 -14.75 -0.58
N ILE A 217 -4.44 -14.97 -1.79
CA ILE A 217 -5.17 -15.54 -2.94
C ILE A 217 -5.74 -16.91 -2.57
N LYS A 218 -4.95 -17.78 -1.92
CA LYS A 218 -5.39 -19.11 -1.49
C LYS A 218 -6.54 -19.03 -0.48
N TRP A 219 -6.48 -18.07 0.47
CA TRP A 219 -7.55 -17.81 1.43
C TRP A 219 -8.89 -17.49 0.75
N GLY A 220 -8.88 -16.60 -0.23
CA GLY A 220 -10.07 -16.25 -1.00
C GLY A 220 -10.60 -17.39 -1.84
N LEU A 221 -9.70 -18.12 -2.53
CA LEU A 221 -10.10 -19.26 -3.38
C LEU A 221 -10.63 -20.46 -2.56
N ASP A 222 -10.15 -20.66 -1.33
CA ASP A 222 -10.73 -21.64 -0.40
C ASP A 222 -12.20 -21.32 -0.06
N TRP A 223 -12.49 -20.04 0.13
CA TRP A 223 -13.86 -19.59 0.37
C TRP A 223 -14.71 -19.72 -0.90
N LEU A 224 -14.20 -19.30 -2.06
CA LEU A 224 -14.92 -19.42 -3.33
C LEU A 224 -15.24 -20.89 -3.67
N ASP A 225 -14.34 -21.81 -3.36
CA ASP A 225 -14.56 -23.26 -3.49
C ASP A 225 -15.73 -23.75 -2.64
N ARG A 226 -15.92 -23.21 -1.41
CA ARG A 226 -17.05 -23.51 -0.53
C ARG A 226 -18.35 -22.85 -1.00
N MET A 227 -18.27 -21.70 -1.68
CA MET A 227 -19.42 -21.04 -2.33
C MET A 227 -19.90 -21.77 -3.60
N ASN A 228 -19.17 -22.82 -4.00
CA ASN A 228 -19.56 -23.79 -5.06
C ASN A 228 -19.39 -25.22 -4.52
N PRO A 229 -20.22 -25.67 -3.58
CA PRO A 229 -20.05 -26.97 -2.91
C PRO A 229 -20.29 -28.18 -3.83
N GLU A 230 -21.19 -28.06 -4.79
CA GLU A 230 -21.55 -29.12 -5.75
C GLU A 230 -21.60 -28.54 -7.17
N LYS A 231 -21.49 -29.42 -8.16
CA LYS A 231 -21.60 -29.06 -9.58
C LYS A 231 -22.93 -28.35 -9.87
N GLY A 232 -22.84 -27.15 -10.49
CA GLY A 232 -24.00 -26.32 -10.83
C GLY A 232 -24.64 -25.59 -9.64
N GLU A 233 -24.07 -25.67 -8.44
CA GLU A 233 -24.55 -25.02 -7.23
C GLU A 233 -23.62 -23.87 -6.86
N PHE A 234 -24.08 -22.61 -7.01
CA PHE A 234 -23.31 -21.40 -6.78
C PHE A 234 -24.05 -20.47 -5.84
N TYR A 235 -23.27 -19.76 -5.00
CA TYR A 235 -23.78 -18.75 -4.06
C TYR A 235 -23.05 -17.42 -4.30
N ASN A 236 -23.75 -16.28 -4.14
CA ASN A 236 -23.20 -14.97 -4.44
C ASN A 236 -23.06 -14.01 -3.25
N GLN A 237 -23.65 -14.33 -2.09
CA GLN A 237 -23.69 -13.42 -0.95
C GLN A 237 -23.81 -14.19 0.36
N ILE A 238 -23.13 -13.71 1.42
CA ILE A 238 -23.35 -14.10 2.82
C ILE A 238 -23.74 -12.83 3.59
N ALA A 239 -24.70 -12.98 4.53
CA ALA A 239 -25.38 -11.90 5.25
C ALA A 239 -26.27 -11.04 4.33
N ASP A 240 -26.83 -9.96 4.85
CA ASP A 240 -27.66 -9.01 4.14
C ASP A 240 -27.65 -7.64 4.84
N ASP A 241 -28.42 -6.67 4.33
CA ASP A 241 -28.43 -5.28 4.78
C ASP A 241 -28.77 -5.07 6.27
N ARG A 242 -29.15 -6.11 7.03
CA ARG A 242 -29.24 -6.06 8.50
C ARG A 242 -27.87 -5.89 9.15
N ASP A 243 -26.81 -6.20 8.45
CA ASP A 243 -25.43 -6.02 8.92
C ASP A 243 -25.11 -4.53 9.20
N HIS A 244 -25.69 -3.61 8.43
CA HIS A 244 -25.49 -2.18 8.58
C HIS A 244 -26.14 -1.54 9.84
N ALA A 245 -26.78 -2.32 10.71
CA ALA A 245 -27.53 -1.77 11.86
C ALA A 245 -26.64 -1.16 12.94
N SER A 246 -25.42 -1.71 13.17
CA SER A 246 -24.44 -1.19 14.13
C SER A 246 -23.07 -1.79 13.91
N PHE A 247 -22.03 -1.03 14.22
CA PHE A 247 -20.69 -1.59 14.37
C PHE A 247 -20.57 -2.44 15.63
N ARG A 248 -19.73 -3.47 15.57
CA ARG A 248 -19.50 -4.44 16.64
C ARG A 248 -18.26 -5.26 16.32
N SER A 249 -17.67 -5.89 17.31
CA SER A 249 -16.60 -6.86 17.06
C SER A 249 -17.13 -8.08 16.31
N PRO A 250 -16.48 -8.55 15.23
CA PRO A 250 -16.95 -9.70 14.44
C PRO A 250 -16.91 -11.00 15.23
N VAL A 251 -16.02 -11.12 16.21
CA VAL A 251 -15.90 -12.31 17.08
C VAL A 251 -17.10 -12.48 18.00
N THR A 252 -17.72 -11.37 18.41
CA THR A 252 -18.85 -11.36 19.31
C THR A 252 -20.18 -11.02 18.61
N ASP A 253 -20.20 -11.03 17.30
CA ASP A 253 -21.41 -10.73 16.52
C ASP A 253 -22.58 -11.66 16.86
N LYS A 254 -23.71 -11.05 17.21
CA LYS A 254 -24.95 -11.71 17.61
C LYS A 254 -26.16 -11.21 16.82
N VAL A 255 -25.96 -10.62 15.66
CA VAL A 255 -27.05 -10.21 14.79
C VAL A 255 -27.91 -11.44 14.48
N ASP A 256 -29.23 -11.28 14.59
CA ASP A 256 -30.17 -12.30 14.24
C ASP A 256 -30.64 -12.14 12.80
N TYR A 257 -30.19 -13.03 11.95
CA TYR A 257 -30.60 -13.09 10.54
C TYR A 257 -31.85 -13.92 10.28
N GLY A 258 -32.61 -14.22 11.35
CA GLY A 258 -33.83 -15.02 11.31
C GLY A 258 -33.64 -16.48 11.67
N TYR A 259 -32.44 -16.83 12.15
CA TYR A 259 -32.06 -18.19 12.60
C TYR A 259 -31.68 -18.24 14.09
N GLY A 260 -31.80 -17.11 14.77
CA GLY A 260 -31.41 -16.90 16.15
C GLY A 260 -30.06 -16.14 16.28
N PRO A 261 -29.87 -15.40 17.39
CA PRO A 261 -28.69 -14.58 17.58
C PRO A 261 -27.39 -15.39 17.57
N GLY A 262 -26.44 -15.02 16.68
CA GLY A 262 -25.11 -15.65 16.59
C GLY A 262 -25.11 -17.10 16.13
N THR A 263 -26.17 -17.58 15.49
CA THR A 263 -26.28 -18.99 15.00
C THR A 263 -25.74 -19.18 13.59
N GLY A 264 -25.48 -18.11 12.83
CA GLY A 264 -25.01 -18.13 11.46
C GLY A 264 -25.80 -17.17 10.57
N ARG A 265 -25.22 -16.82 9.43
CA ARG A 265 -25.75 -15.84 8.48
C ARG A 265 -26.38 -16.54 7.27
N PRO A 266 -27.31 -15.90 6.53
CA PRO A 266 -27.84 -16.44 5.29
C PRO A 266 -26.77 -16.52 4.21
N VAL A 267 -26.82 -17.52 3.36
CA VAL A 267 -26.06 -17.65 2.13
C VAL A 267 -27.01 -17.79 0.95
N TYR A 268 -26.86 -16.93 -0.06
CA TYR A 268 -27.83 -16.75 -1.12
C TYR A 268 -27.47 -17.56 -2.37
N PHE A 269 -28.35 -18.51 -2.72
CA PHE A 269 -28.21 -19.34 -3.90
C PHE A 269 -28.48 -18.56 -5.19
N CYS A 270 -27.64 -18.71 -6.22
CA CYS A 270 -27.81 -18.13 -7.55
C CYS A 270 -28.91 -18.87 -8.31
N SER A 271 -30.18 -18.50 -8.09
CA SER A 271 -31.33 -19.15 -8.72
C SER A 271 -31.50 -18.82 -10.20
N GLY A 272 -30.98 -17.67 -10.62
CA GLY A 272 -31.21 -17.09 -11.95
C GLY A 272 -32.54 -16.34 -12.07
N GLU A 273 -33.28 -16.20 -10.96
CA GLU A 273 -34.58 -15.54 -10.88
C GLU A 273 -34.54 -14.43 -9.84
N PRO A 274 -35.36 -13.35 -9.99
CA PRO A 274 -35.44 -12.26 -9.03
C PRO A 274 -35.77 -12.71 -7.62
N GLN A 275 -34.97 -12.27 -6.63
CA GLN A 275 -35.08 -12.62 -5.23
C GLN A 275 -35.67 -11.46 -4.42
N GLN A 276 -36.51 -11.76 -3.44
CA GLN A 276 -37.08 -10.78 -2.51
C GLN A 276 -37.18 -11.38 -1.11
N ARG A 277 -36.32 -10.89 -0.22
CA ARG A 277 -36.40 -11.22 1.21
C ARG A 277 -36.69 -9.94 2.00
N GLY A 278 -37.94 -9.65 2.26
CA GLY A 278 -38.36 -8.40 2.87
C GLY A 278 -38.98 -7.43 1.86
N LYS A 279 -38.62 -6.14 1.95
CA LYS A 279 -39.25 -5.05 1.20
C LYS A 279 -38.83 -4.96 -0.28
N PHE A 280 -37.57 -5.22 -0.58
CA PHE A 280 -37.01 -4.98 -1.90
C PHE A 280 -36.78 -6.26 -2.70
N LYS A 281 -37.08 -6.18 -3.99
CA LYS A 281 -36.82 -7.25 -4.95
C LYS A 281 -35.71 -6.85 -5.89
N ASN A 282 -34.71 -7.74 -6.09
CA ASN A 282 -33.64 -7.50 -7.06
C ASN A 282 -34.12 -7.78 -8.51
N ALA A 283 -33.29 -7.45 -9.48
CA ALA A 283 -33.56 -7.58 -10.91
C ALA A 283 -32.72 -8.70 -11.57
N THR A 284 -32.45 -9.78 -10.83
CA THR A 284 -31.72 -10.95 -11.35
C THR A 284 -32.41 -11.51 -12.60
N THR A 285 -31.62 -11.81 -13.64
CA THR A 285 -32.10 -12.35 -14.95
C THR A 285 -31.41 -13.66 -15.34
N GLY A 286 -30.35 -14.05 -14.65
CA GLY A 286 -29.55 -15.22 -14.92
C GLY A 286 -28.48 -15.43 -13.84
N VAL A 287 -27.44 -16.18 -14.15
CA VAL A 287 -26.35 -16.48 -13.22
C VAL A 287 -24.95 -16.15 -13.78
N ALA A 288 -24.88 -15.71 -15.04
CA ALA A 288 -23.62 -15.60 -15.78
C ALA A 288 -22.65 -14.57 -15.17
N SER A 289 -23.15 -13.44 -14.59
CA SER A 289 -22.28 -12.46 -13.93
C SER A 289 -21.52 -13.07 -12.74
N THR A 290 -22.16 -13.96 -11.97
CA THR A 290 -21.51 -14.66 -10.86
C THR A 290 -20.66 -15.84 -11.35
N THR A 291 -21.19 -16.71 -12.19
CA THR A 291 -20.47 -17.94 -12.60
C THR A 291 -19.28 -17.65 -13.52
N GLY A 292 -19.30 -16.55 -14.29
CA GLY A 292 -18.14 -16.04 -15.04
C GLY A 292 -16.99 -15.64 -14.12
N LYS A 293 -17.31 -14.98 -12.99
CA LYS A 293 -16.33 -14.64 -11.95
C LYS A 293 -15.72 -15.89 -11.29
N PHE A 294 -16.55 -16.92 -10.99
CA PHE A 294 -16.04 -18.24 -10.55
C PHE A 294 -15.10 -18.86 -11.58
N ALA A 295 -15.51 -18.86 -12.86
CA ALA A 295 -14.72 -19.46 -13.93
C ALA A 295 -13.36 -18.80 -14.11
N SER A 296 -13.29 -17.47 -14.14
CA SER A 296 -12.05 -16.72 -14.28
C SER A 296 -11.12 -16.92 -13.08
N CYS A 297 -11.65 -16.84 -11.84
CA CYS A 297 -10.88 -17.03 -10.62
C CYS A 297 -10.36 -18.45 -10.49
N PHE A 298 -11.16 -19.48 -10.76
CA PHE A 298 -10.71 -20.87 -10.70
C PHE A 298 -9.69 -21.19 -11.81
N ALA A 299 -9.90 -20.69 -13.04
CA ALA A 299 -8.98 -20.96 -14.14
C ALA A 299 -7.60 -20.29 -13.93
N MET A 300 -7.59 -19.03 -13.51
CA MET A 300 -6.33 -18.32 -13.21
C MET A 300 -5.69 -18.86 -11.92
N GLY A 301 -6.50 -19.08 -10.87
CA GLY A 301 -6.06 -19.64 -9.58
C GLY A 301 -5.40 -21.00 -9.74
N ALA A 302 -5.94 -21.87 -10.60
CA ALA A 302 -5.34 -23.17 -10.88
C ALA A 302 -3.93 -23.05 -11.49
N ARG A 303 -3.66 -22.00 -12.28
CA ARG A 303 -2.31 -21.75 -12.85
C ARG A 303 -1.38 -21.13 -11.81
N VAL A 304 -1.84 -20.13 -11.09
CA VAL A 304 -1.04 -19.36 -10.11
C VAL A 304 -0.67 -20.21 -8.90
N LEU A 305 -1.62 -21.01 -8.37
CA LEU A 305 -1.39 -21.79 -7.16
C LEU A 305 -0.67 -23.13 -7.40
N LYS A 306 -0.58 -23.60 -8.64
CA LYS A 306 0.02 -24.91 -8.95
C LYS A 306 1.43 -25.12 -8.36
N PRO A 307 2.35 -24.13 -8.34
CA PRO A 307 3.68 -24.32 -7.75
C PRO A 307 3.66 -24.49 -6.21
N PHE A 308 2.64 -23.96 -5.53
CA PHE A 308 2.57 -23.85 -4.07
C PHE A 308 1.56 -24.81 -3.46
N TYR A 309 0.38 -24.96 -4.09
CA TYR A 309 -0.78 -25.75 -3.63
C TYR A 309 -1.30 -26.68 -4.73
N PRO A 310 -0.52 -27.65 -5.21
CA PRO A 310 -0.83 -28.42 -6.42
C PRO A 310 -2.16 -29.21 -6.35
N GLU A 311 -2.50 -29.81 -5.20
CA GLU A 311 -3.75 -30.57 -5.02
C GLU A 311 -4.98 -29.66 -5.08
N PHE A 312 -4.91 -28.49 -4.44
CA PHE A 312 -5.99 -27.52 -4.48
C PHE A 312 -6.14 -26.89 -5.88
N ALA A 313 -5.01 -26.60 -6.54
CA ALA A 313 -5.01 -26.10 -7.91
C ALA A 313 -5.71 -27.05 -8.88
N GLU A 314 -5.51 -28.37 -8.75
CA GLU A 314 -6.20 -29.35 -9.59
C GLU A 314 -7.71 -29.43 -9.26
N LYS A 315 -8.09 -29.36 -7.98
CA LYS A 315 -9.50 -29.30 -7.56
C LYS A 315 -10.26 -28.15 -8.22
N ILE A 316 -9.73 -26.92 -8.14
CA ILE A 316 -10.41 -25.74 -8.72
C ILE A 316 -10.33 -25.72 -10.25
N ARG A 317 -9.30 -26.31 -10.85
CA ARG A 317 -9.20 -26.50 -12.30
C ARG A 317 -10.40 -27.26 -12.86
N GLU A 318 -10.84 -28.33 -12.20
CA GLU A 318 -12.00 -29.10 -12.61
C GLU A 318 -13.30 -28.29 -12.54
N LYS A 319 -13.42 -27.39 -11.55
CA LYS A 319 -14.59 -26.53 -11.34
C LYS A 319 -14.72 -25.36 -12.33
N ALA A 320 -13.60 -24.88 -12.88
CA ALA A 320 -13.59 -23.70 -13.76
C ALA A 320 -14.49 -23.86 -14.99
N ALA A 321 -14.42 -25.01 -15.66
CA ALA A 321 -15.24 -25.29 -16.85
C ALA A 321 -16.72 -25.48 -16.51
N ASP A 322 -17.05 -26.04 -15.36
CA ASP A 322 -18.43 -26.19 -14.89
C ASP A 322 -19.08 -24.83 -14.58
N ALA A 323 -18.35 -23.94 -13.90
CA ALA A 323 -18.81 -22.59 -13.64
C ALA A 323 -19.11 -21.83 -14.95
N TYR A 324 -18.19 -21.85 -15.91
CA TYR A 324 -18.39 -21.24 -17.22
C TYR A 324 -19.62 -21.81 -17.96
N GLN A 325 -19.74 -23.13 -17.98
CA GLN A 325 -20.85 -23.80 -18.67
C GLN A 325 -22.22 -23.45 -18.04
N THR A 326 -22.27 -23.32 -16.71
CA THR A 326 -23.48 -22.89 -16.00
C THR A 326 -23.91 -21.48 -16.42
N GLY A 327 -22.94 -20.54 -16.60
CA GLY A 327 -23.21 -19.19 -17.11
C GLY A 327 -23.72 -19.19 -18.56
N VAL A 328 -23.17 -20.06 -19.42
CA VAL A 328 -23.66 -20.25 -20.80
C VAL A 328 -25.12 -20.75 -20.84
N GLU A 329 -25.47 -21.65 -19.94
CA GLU A 329 -26.82 -22.24 -19.86
C GLU A 329 -27.86 -21.27 -19.28
N LYS A 330 -27.45 -20.36 -18.39
CA LYS A 330 -28.33 -19.38 -17.73
C LYS A 330 -27.75 -17.95 -17.84
N PRO A 331 -27.71 -17.36 -19.04
CA PRO A 331 -27.13 -16.03 -19.27
C PRO A 331 -27.94 -14.96 -18.54
N GLY A 332 -27.24 -13.90 -18.09
CA GLY A 332 -27.81 -12.77 -17.36
C GLY A 332 -27.14 -12.48 -16.04
N VAL A 333 -27.61 -11.46 -15.35
CA VAL A 333 -27.04 -10.99 -14.06
C VAL A 333 -27.68 -11.70 -12.86
N CYS A 334 -26.86 -11.93 -11.81
CA CYS A 334 -27.28 -12.41 -10.51
C CYS A 334 -27.00 -11.32 -9.47
N GLN A 335 -27.96 -10.46 -9.19
CA GLN A 335 -27.82 -9.37 -8.23
C GLN A 335 -27.91 -9.87 -6.79
N THR A 336 -27.36 -9.08 -5.86
CA THR A 336 -27.44 -9.34 -4.42
C THR A 336 -28.85 -9.12 -3.88
N ALA A 337 -29.16 -9.65 -2.70
CA ALA A 337 -30.47 -9.55 -2.06
C ALA A 337 -30.44 -8.66 -0.81
N SER A 338 -31.46 -7.81 -0.64
CA SER A 338 -31.66 -6.97 0.52
C SER A 338 -32.93 -7.36 1.29
N VAL A 339 -33.03 -6.96 2.56
CA VAL A 339 -34.15 -7.31 3.46
C VAL A 339 -34.87 -6.05 3.97
N ALA A 340 -34.14 -5.11 4.51
CA ALA A 340 -34.68 -3.94 5.25
C ALA A 340 -34.52 -2.63 4.50
N SER A 341 -33.45 -2.46 3.74
CA SER A 341 -33.13 -1.27 2.93
C SER A 341 -33.07 -1.59 1.44
N SER A 342 -32.80 -0.59 0.59
CA SER A 342 -32.61 -0.77 -0.85
C SER A 342 -31.17 -1.10 -1.24
N TYR A 343 -30.33 -1.56 -0.32
CA TYR A 343 -28.91 -1.82 -0.56
C TYR A 343 -28.74 -3.12 -1.36
N ILE A 344 -28.51 -2.98 -2.66
CA ILE A 344 -28.34 -4.06 -3.64
C ILE A 344 -27.17 -3.69 -4.53
N TYR A 345 -26.25 -4.63 -4.79
CA TYR A 345 -25.31 -4.48 -5.88
C TYR A 345 -26.03 -4.70 -7.20
N GLU A 346 -26.33 -3.61 -7.87
CA GLU A 346 -27.19 -3.54 -9.04
C GLU A 346 -26.46 -3.83 -10.35
N GLU A 347 -25.68 -4.93 -10.40
CA GLU A 347 -25.04 -5.36 -11.65
C GLU A 347 -26.07 -5.41 -12.78
N VAL A 348 -25.75 -4.80 -13.93
CA VAL A 348 -26.52 -4.92 -15.17
C VAL A 348 -25.69 -5.52 -16.30
N ASN A 349 -24.41 -5.82 -16.02
CA ASN A 349 -23.43 -6.39 -16.93
C ASN A 349 -23.10 -7.84 -16.55
N TRP A 350 -22.75 -8.67 -17.51
CA TRP A 350 -22.36 -10.08 -17.31
C TRP A 350 -21.49 -10.61 -18.44
N VAL A 351 -21.42 -9.89 -19.59
CA VAL A 351 -20.67 -10.35 -20.77
C VAL A 351 -19.18 -10.27 -20.59
N ASP A 352 -18.70 -9.26 -19.85
CA ASP A 352 -17.31 -9.09 -19.45
C ASP A 352 -16.82 -10.20 -18.50
N ASP A 353 -17.68 -10.68 -17.61
CA ASP A 353 -17.39 -11.82 -16.72
C ASP A 353 -17.24 -13.11 -17.51
N MET A 354 -18.10 -13.31 -18.51
CA MET A 354 -18.03 -14.47 -19.40
C MET A 354 -16.86 -14.38 -20.37
N GLU A 355 -16.52 -13.19 -20.84
CA GLU A 355 -15.30 -12.92 -21.62
C GLU A 355 -14.06 -13.32 -20.84
N LEU A 356 -13.92 -12.80 -19.60
CA LEU A 356 -12.78 -13.06 -18.75
C LEU A 356 -12.70 -14.57 -18.38
N GLY A 357 -13.84 -15.19 -18.02
CA GLY A 357 -13.91 -16.62 -17.73
C GLY A 357 -13.49 -17.48 -18.92
N ALA A 358 -13.92 -17.12 -20.11
CA ALA A 358 -13.58 -17.85 -21.33
C ALA A 358 -12.08 -17.70 -21.70
N VAL A 359 -11.51 -16.50 -21.70
CA VAL A 359 -10.10 -16.33 -22.05
C VAL A 359 -9.18 -17.00 -21.03
N GLU A 360 -9.53 -16.99 -19.72
CA GLU A 360 -8.75 -17.69 -18.70
C GLU A 360 -8.85 -19.23 -18.85
N LEU A 361 -9.99 -19.74 -19.25
CA LEU A 361 -10.14 -21.17 -19.62
C LEU A 361 -9.32 -21.51 -20.87
N TYR A 362 -9.24 -20.64 -21.88
CA TYR A 362 -8.33 -20.83 -23.00
C TYR A 362 -6.88 -20.93 -22.55
N LYS A 363 -6.43 -20.01 -21.68
CA LYS A 363 -5.07 -20.02 -21.12
C LYS A 363 -4.78 -21.26 -20.27
N LEU A 364 -5.80 -21.81 -19.62
CA LEU A 364 -5.68 -23.03 -18.79
C LEU A 364 -5.65 -24.31 -19.63
N THR A 365 -6.44 -24.39 -20.70
CA THR A 365 -6.72 -25.64 -21.42
C THR A 365 -6.08 -25.69 -22.82
N GLY A 366 -5.85 -24.54 -23.45
CA GLY A 366 -5.44 -24.44 -24.87
C GLY A 366 -6.59 -24.69 -25.86
N ASP A 367 -7.82 -24.94 -25.40
CA ASP A 367 -8.97 -25.23 -26.26
C ASP A 367 -9.49 -23.92 -26.91
N LYS A 368 -9.32 -23.84 -28.23
CA LYS A 368 -9.65 -22.64 -29.02
C LYS A 368 -11.12 -22.22 -28.92
N LYS A 369 -12.06 -23.13 -28.64
CA LYS A 369 -13.47 -22.76 -28.46
C LYS A 369 -13.68 -21.70 -27.40
N TYR A 370 -12.85 -21.68 -26.32
CA TYR A 370 -12.93 -20.69 -25.28
C TYR A 370 -12.40 -19.32 -25.75
N LEU A 371 -11.32 -19.27 -26.57
CA LEU A 371 -10.88 -18.01 -27.15
C LEU A 371 -11.92 -17.44 -28.11
N ASP A 372 -12.52 -18.28 -28.96
CA ASP A 372 -13.56 -17.86 -29.88
C ASP A 372 -14.79 -17.31 -29.11
N ALA A 373 -15.19 -17.95 -28.00
CA ALA A 373 -16.25 -17.46 -27.12
C ALA A 373 -15.90 -16.15 -26.42
N ALA A 374 -14.67 -16.02 -25.90
CA ALA A 374 -14.20 -14.76 -25.29
C ALA A 374 -14.31 -13.59 -26.27
N VAL A 375 -13.88 -13.77 -27.52
CA VAL A 375 -13.99 -12.75 -28.58
C VAL A 375 -15.45 -12.35 -28.84
N GLU A 376 -16.38 -13.31 -28.88
CA GLU A 376 -17.80 -13.03 -29.09
C GLU A 376 -18.43 -12.25 -27.92
N TYR A 377 -18.05 -12.54 -26.67
CA TYR A 377 -18.49 -11.76 -25.50
C TYR A 377 -17.87 -10.37 -25.49
N GLY A 378 -16.56 -10.24 -25.71
CA GLY A 378 -15.88 -8.94 -25.69
C GLY A 378 -16.33 -7.98 -26.78
N ARG A 379 -16.86 -8.49 -27.92
CA ARG A 379 -17.48 -7.68 -28.95
C ARG A 379 -18.85 -7.12 -28.55
N GLN A 380 -19.54 -7.73 -27.58
CA GLN A 380 -20.80 -7.22 -27.04
C GLN A 380 -20.59 -6.01 -26.14
N GLU A 381 -19.47 -5.94 -25.44
CA GLU A 381 -19.08 -4.79 -24.62
C GLU A 381 -17.65 -4.32 -24.97
N PRO A 382 -17.48 -3.58 -26.07
CA PRO A 382 -16.15 -3.13 -26.51
C PRO A 382 -15.51 -2.11 -25.57
N MET A 383 -16.25 -1.57 -24.60
CA MET A 383 -15.77 -0.63 -23.59
C MET A 383 -16.69 -0.64 -22.39
N THR A 384 -16.12 -0.69 -21.16
CA THR A 384 -16.91 -0.57 -19.93
C THR A 384 -17.66 0.77 -19.90
N PRO A 385 -19.01 0.77 -19.76
CA PRO A 385 -19.82 1.97 -20.06
C PRO A 385 -19.59 3.18 -19.15
N TRP A 386 -19.06 3.01 -17.93
CA TRP A 386 -18.76 4.16 -17.05
C TRP A 386 -17.64 5.06 -17.59
N MET A 387 -16.75 4.52 -18.44
CA MET A 387 -15.61 5.26 -18.99
C MET A 387 -16.09 6.40 -19.89
N GLY A 388 -15.84 7.62 -19.44
CA GLY A 388 -16.35 8.84 -20.08
C GLY A 388 -17.83 9.15 -19.80
N ALA A 389 -18.52 8.40 -18.93
CA ALA A 389 -19.84 8.76 -18.45
C ALA A 389 -19.80 9.87 -17.38
N ASP A 390 -20.91 10.61 -17.19
CA ASP A 390 -21.02 11.64 -16.15
C ASP A 390 -21.40 11.03 -14.81
N SER A 391 -22.10 9.90 -14.82
CA SER A 391 -22.57 9.21 -13.62
C SER A 391 -22.85 7.74 -13.92
N ALA A 392 -22.87 6.92 -12.85
CA ALA A 392 -23.33 5.54 -12.86
C ALA A 392 -23.95 5.22 -11.52
N ARG A 393 -24.68 4.09 -11.42
CA ARG A 393 -25.11 3.57 -10.13
C ARG A 393 -23.98 2.74 -9.51
N HIS A 394 -23.98 2.65 -8.19
CA HIS A 394 -23.03 1.86 -7.43
C HIS A 394 -23.01 0.40 -7.92
N TYR A 395 -21.84 -0.11 -8.28
CA TYR A 395 -21.60 -1.45 -8.84
C TYR A 395 -22.43 -1.82 -10.10
N GLN A 396 -22.99 -0.86 -10.81
CA GLN A 396 -23.80 -1.12 -12.00
C GLN A 396 -23.05 -1.87 -13.10
N TRP A 397 -21.81 -1.48 -13.33
CA TRP A 397 -20.90 -2.08 -14.33
C TRP A 397 -19.64 -2.59 -13.64
N TYR A 398 -19.79 -3.63 -12.89
CA TYR A 398 -18.72 -4.24 -12.12
C TYR A 398 -18.31 -5.60 -12.73
N PRO A 399 -16.99 -5.94 -12.80
CA PRO A 399 -15.85 -5.13 -12.35
C PRO A 399 -15.65 -3.86 -13.18
N PHE A 400 -15.06 -2.84 -12.56
CA PHE A 400 -14.86 -1.54 -13.19
C PHE A 400 -13.82 -1.53 -14.30
N LEU A 401 -13.12 -2.63 -14.52
CA LEU A 401 -12.11 -2.84 -15.56
C LEU A 401 -12.38 -4.18 -16.25
N ASN A 402 -12.68 -4.14 -17.57
CA ASN A 402 -12.74 -5.36 -18.37
C ASN A 402 -11.32 -5.84 -18.73
N VAL A 403 -10.73 -6.68 -17.87
CA VAL A 403 -9.40 -7.27 -18.09
C VAL A 403 -9.43 -8.32 -19.23
N GLY A 404 -10.59 -8.84 -19.61
CA GLY A 404 -10.76 -9.76 -20.73
C GLY A 404 -10.16 -9.24 -22.02
N HIS A 405 -10.34 -7.96 -22.32
CA HIS A 405 -9.75 -7.31 -23.49
C HIS A 405 -8.22 -7.39 -23.53
N PHE A 406 -7.56 -7.10 -22.39
CA PHE A 406 -6.10 -7.26 -22.25
C PHE A 406 -5.68 -8.71 -22.45
N GLN A 407 -6.39 -9.64 -21.85
CA GLN A 407 -6.06 -11.07 -21.92
C GLN A 407 -6.22 -11.60 -23.36
N ILE A 408 -7.30 -11.24 -24.05
CA ILE A 408 -7.50 -11.61 -25.47
C ILE A 408 -6.40 -11.02 -26.34
N ALA A 409 -6.12 -9.72 -26.21
CA ALA A 409 -5.07 -9.06 -27.00
C ALA A 409 -3.70 -9.74 -26.81
N SER A 410 -3.41 -10.20 -25.59
CA SER A 410 -2.13 -10.85 -25.25
C SER A 410 -1.98 -12.27 -25.86
N VAL A 411 -3.09 -12.98 -26.14
CA VAL A 411 -3.06 -14.40 -26.61
C VAL A 411 -3.63 -14.56 -28.02
N ALA A 412 -4.02 -13.48 -28.71
CA ALA A 412 -4.80 -13.53 -29.97
C ALA A 412 -4.15 -14.33 -31.10
N GLY A 413 -2.82 -14.49 -31.10
CA GLY A 413 -2.09 -15.25 -32.15
C GLY A 413 -2.11 -14.63 -33.53
N ASN A 414 -2.83 -13.52 -33.72
CA ASN A 414 -2.84 -12.72 -34.95
C ASN A 414 -3.02 -11.22 -34.63
N GLU A 415 -2.31 -10.40 -35.36
CA GLU A 415 -2.25 -8.94 -35.18
C GLU A 415 -3.63 -8.27 -35.25
N ARG A 416 -4.47 -8.63 -36.23
CA ARG A 416 -5.79 -8.01 -36.46
C ARG A 416 -6.69 -8.15 -35.22
N LEU A 417 -6.72 -9.34 -34.61
CA LEU A 417 -7.53 -9.58 -33.42
C LEU A 417 -6.95 -8.87 -32.20
N SER A 418 -5.64 -8.90 -32.02
CA SER A 418 -4.96 -8.15 -30.98
C SER A 418 -5.28 -6.64 -31.07
N ASP A 419 -5.13 -6.05 -32.27
CA ASP A 419 -5.44 -4.65 -32.53
C ASP A 419 -6.90 -4.28 -32.27
N GLU A 420 -7.85 -5.19 -32.53
CA GLU A 420 -9.27 -4.97 -32.22
C GLU A 420 -9.47 -4.70 -30.73
N PHE A 421 -8.94 -5.56 -29.86
CA PHE A 421 -9.09 -5.43 -28.41
C PHE A 421 -8.23 -4.30 -27.80
N ILE A 422 -7.06 -4.02 -28.36
CA ILE A 422 -6.25 -2.83 -28.04
C ILE A 422 -7.05 -1.55 -28.31
N ARG A 423 -7.75 -1.45 -29.45
CA ARG A 423 -8.61 -0.29 -29.76
C ARG A 423 -9.78 -0.16 -28.78
N ASN A 424 -10.35 -1.26 -28.31
CA ASN A 424 -11.40 -1.27 -27.30
C ASN A 424 -10.88 -0.65 -25.99
N MET A 425 -9.72 -1.11 -25.49
CA MET A 425 -9.08 -0.53 -24.30
C MET A 425 -8.79 0.96 -24.48
N ARG A 426 -8.20 1.36 -25.63
CA ARG A 426 -7.92 2.76 -25.95
C ARG A 426 -9.17 3.63 -25.95
N SER A 427 -10.30 3.12 -26.43
CA SER A 427 -11.56 3.87 -26.50
C SER A 427 -12.02 4.34 -25.12
N GLY A 428 -11.97 3.48 -24.10
CA GLY A 428 -12.30 3.84 -22.72
C GLY A 428 -11.33 4.88 -22.14
N ILE A 429 -10.02 4.65 -22.31
CA ILE A 429 -8.97 5.57 -21.86
C ILE A 429 -9.15 6.96 -22.50
N SER A 430 -9.35 7.01 -23.82
CA SER A 430 -9.53 8.26 -24.58
C SER A 430 -10.71 9.08 -24.06
N ARG A 431 -11.87 8.45 -23.83
CA ARG A 431 -13.06 9.12 -23.31
C ARG A 431 -12.86 9.66 -21.89
N THR A 432 -12.18 8.92 -21.03
CA THR A 432 -11.85 9.40 -19.69
C THR A 432 -10.87 10.57 -19.76
N TYR A 433 -9.87 10.50 -20.66
CA TYR A 433 -8.92 11.57 -20.88
C TYR A 433 -9.58 12.86 -21.39
N GLU A 434 -10.51 12.76 -22.33
CA GLU A 434 -11.27 13.91 -22.86
C GLU A 434 -12.00 14.67 -21.75
N LYS A 435 -12.52 13.96 -20.73
CA LYS A 435 -13.09 14.58 -19.52
C LYS A 435 -12.04 15.17 -18.58
N ALA A 436 -10.89 14.52 -18.50
CA ALA A 436 -9.83 14.88 -17.57
C ALA A 436 -9.10 16.18 -17.95
N VAL A 437 -8.96 16.53 -19.24
CA VAL A 437 -8.10 17.62 -19.70
C VAL A 437 -8.48 19.00 -19.18
N GLY A 438 -9.72 19.22 -18.77
CA GLY A 438 -10.20 20.46 -18.13
C GLY A 438 -9.97 20.55 -16.61
N ASN A 439 -9.47 19.49 -16.00
CA ASN A 439 -9.29 19.37 -14.56
C ASN A 439 -7.79 19.51 -14.19
N PRO A 440 -7.41 20.32 -13.18
CA PRO A 440 -6.01 20.50 -12.81
C PRO A 440 -5.31 19.18 -12.40
N TYR A 441 -6.07 18.20 -11.90
CA TYR A 441 -5.60 16.90 -11.49
C TYR A 441 -5.69 15.83 -12.60
N LEU A 442 -6.13 16.17 -13.80
CA LEU A 442 -6.49 15.23 -14.87
C LEU A 442 -7.44 14.11 -14.39
N PHE A 443 -8.37 14.47 -13.50
CA PHE A 443 -9.35 13.57 -12.93
C PHE A 443 -10.61 13.53 -13.79
N GLY A 444 -10.75 12.49 -14.61
CA GLY A 444 -11.90 12.28 -15.50
C GLY A 444 -12.84 11.17 -15.03
N ILE A 445 -12.73 10.77 -13.76
CA ILE A 445 -13.52 9.71 -13.13
C ILE A 445 -14.85 10.28 -12.62
N PRO A 446 -16.00 9.61 -12.81
CA PRO A 446 -17.25 10.04 -12.19
C PRO A 446 -17.16 9.89 -10.67
N ALA A 447 -17.53 10.94 -9.93
CA ALA A 447 -17.51 10.97 -8.47
C ALA A 447 -18.75 10.25 -7.89
N ILE A 448 -18.86 8.97 -8.18
CA ILE A 448 -19.88 8.07 -7.61
C ILE A 448 -19.29 7.31 -6.43
N TRP A 449 -20.11 6.55 -5.72
CA TRP A 449 -19.65 5.66 -4.67
C TRP A 449 -18.51 4.76 -5.17
N CYS A 450 -17.46 4.57 -4.38
CA CYS A 450 -16.23 3.87 -4.77
C CYS A 450 -15.46 4.52 -5.93
N SER A 451 -15.45 5.85 -6.03
CA SER A 451 -14.71 6.57 -7.11
C SER A 451 -13.21 6.26 -7.12
N ASN A 452 -12.61 5.93 -5.98
CA ASN A 452 -11.21 5.51 -5.92
C ASN A 452 -10.99 4.10 -6.51
N ASN A 453 -11.98 3.21 -6.44
CA ASN A 453 -11.92 1.90 -7.10
C ASN A 453 -11.91 2.09 -8.65
N LEU A 454 -12.74 3.03 -9.16
CA LEU A 454 -12.73 3.39 -10.58
C LEU A 454 -11.40 4.06 -10.99
N THR A 455 -10.84 4.89 -10.10
CA THR A 455 -9.52 5.53 -10.31
C THR A 455 -8.43 4.47 -10.44
N THR A 456 -8.39 3.51 -9.53
CA THR A 456 -7.47 2.36 -9.56
C THR A 456 -7.63 1.52 -10.83
N ALA A 457 -8.88 1.26 -11.24
CA ALA A 457 -9.20 0.54 -12.48
C ALA A 457 -8.65 1.27 -13.73
N MET A 458 -8.78 2.60 -13.79
CA MET A 458 -8.27 3.39 -14.91
C MET A 458 -6.74 3.44 -14.94
N VAL A 459 -6.06 3.58 -13.78
CA VAL A 459 -4.59 3.47 -13.70
C VAL A 459 -4.13 2.11 -14.25
N THR A 460 -4.76 1.03 -13.80
CA THR A 460 -4.46 -0.33 -14.27
C THR A 460 -4.68 -0.48 -15.77
N GLN A 461 -5.80 0.02 -16.30
CA GLN A 461 -6.07 -0.04 -17.76
C GLN A 461 -5.04 0.73 -18.58
N CYS A 462 -4.64 1.94 -18.15
CA CYS A 462 -3.59 2.72 -18.81
C CYS A 462 -2.26 1.95 -18.84
N MET A 463 -1.87 1.35 -17.71
CA MET A 463 -0.64 0.56 -17.62
C MET A 463 -0.66 -0.68 -18.50
N LEU A 464 -1.78 -1.43 -18.50
CA LEU A 464 -1.96 -2.61 -19.36
C LEU A 464 -1.95 -2.23 -20.85
N TYR A 465 -2.62 -1.15 -21.23
CA TYR A 465 -2.59 -0.62 -22.59
C TYR A 465 -1.17 -0.23 -23.02
N ARG A 466 -0.45 0.54 -22.19
CA ARG A 466 0.93 0.94 -22.47
C ARG A 466 1.88 -0.26 -22.54
N LYS A 467 1.65 -1.29 -21.73
CA LYS A 467 2.40 -2.55 -21.78
C LYS A 467 2.25 -3.27 -23.13
N LEU A 468 1.04 -3.31 -23.70
CA LEU A 468 0.77 -3.94 -24.99
C LEU A 468 1.32 -3.15 -26.18
N THR A 469 1.27 -1.81 -26.10
CA THR A 469 1.46 -0.95 -27.26
C THR A 469 2.75 -0.13 -27.26
N GLY A 470 3.31 0.16 -26.08
CA GLY A 470 4.37 1.17 -25.91
C GLY A 470 3.87 2.61 -26.08
N ASP A 471 2.57 2.83 -26.34
CA ASP A 471 1.98 4.17 -26.52
C ASP A 471 1.93 4.93 -25.20
N SER A 472 2.62 6.07 -25.14
CA SER A 472 2.71 6.95 -23.97
C SER A 472 1.74 8.15 -24.01
N THR A 473 0.78 8.18 -24.93
CA THR A 473 -0.16 9.30 -25.08
C THR A 473 -0.89 9.65 -23.77
N TYR A 474 -1.23 8.66 -22.97
CA TYR A 474 -2.02 8.83 -21.75
C TYR A 474 -1.20 8.75 -20.46
N VAL A 475 0.13 8.70 -20.54
CA VAL A 475 1.00 8.48 -19.38
C VAL A 475 0.91 9.60 -18.34
N GLU A 476 0.59 10.85 -18.76
CA GLU A 476 0.39 11.96 -17.82
C GLU A 476 -0.92 11.79 -17.02
N MET A 477 -1.99 11.27 -17.63
CA MET A 477 -3.24 10.95 -16.91
C MET A 477 -3.04 9.73 -16.01
N GLU A 478 -2.37 8.67 -16.48
CA GLU A 478 -2.00 7.50 -15.67
C GLU A 478 -1.28 7.93 -14.39
N ALA A 479 -0.26 8.81 -14.53
CA ALA A 479 0.49 9.33 -13.41
C ALA A 479 -0.37 10.23 -12.50
N ALA A 480 -1.21 11.09 -13.06
CA ALA A 480 -2.07 11.99 -12.29
C ALA A 480 -3.11 11.24 -11.47
N LEU A 481 -3.73 10.19 -12.02
CA LEU A 481 -4.69 9.35 -11.30
C LEU A 481 -4.01 8.52 -10.20
N ARG A 482 -2.80 7.99 -10.45
CA ARG A 482 -1.97 7.39 -9.41
C ARG A 482 -1.68 8.40 -8.29
N ASP A 483 -1.21 9.61 -8.66
CA ASP A 483 -0.81 10.64 -7.70
C ASP A 483 -2.02 11.19 -6.92
N TRP A 484 -3.22 11.16 -7.53
CA TRP A 484 -4.49 11.46 -6.83
C TRP A 484 -4.69 10.57 -5.60
N LEU A 485 -4.43 9.28 -5.72
CA LEU A 485 -4.59 8.32 -4.62
C LEU A 485 -3.62 8.58 -3.46
N PHE A 486 -2.52 9.31 -3.69
CA PHE A 486 -1.48 9.55 -2.70
C PHE A 486 -1.27 11.03 -2.36
N GLY A 487 -2.28 11.88 -2.55
CA GLY A 487 -2.28 13.27 -2.04
C GLY A 487 -2.21 14.37 -3.09
N CYS A 488 -1.96 14.08 -4.36
CA CYS A 488 -2.10 15.09 -5.42
C CYS A 488 -3.57 15.21 -5.85
N ASN A 489 -4.40 15.62 -4.89
CA ASN A 489 -5.84 15.81 -5.02
C ASN A 489 -6.25 17.12 -4.31
N PRO A 490 -7.50 17.58 -4.40
CA PRO A 490 -7.91 18.87 -3.81
C PRO A 490 -7.61 18.97 -2.30
N TRP A 491 -7.83 17.89 -1.57
CA TRP A 491 -7.68 17.82 -0.10
C TRP A 491 -6.23 17.71 0.35
N GLY A 492 -5.34 17.20 -0.49
CA GLY A 492 -3.92 17.02 -0.19
C GLY A 492 -3.64 15.82 0.71
N THR A 493 -4.56 14.87 0.81
CA THR A 493 -4.48 13.67 1.63
C THR A 493 -4.35 12.41 0.77
N SER A 494 -3.61 11.42 1.23
CA SER A 494 -3.67 10.07 0.66
C SER A 494 -5.08 9.49 0.84
N MET A 495 -5.48 8.61 -0.05
CA MET A 495 -6.73 7.85 0.04
C MET A 495 -6.52 6.44 0.60
N VAL A 496 -5.30 6.14 1.05
CA VAL A 496 -4.93 4.83 1.62
C VAL A 496 -4.52 5.02 3.08
N VAL A 497 -5.19 4.30 3.97
CA VAL A 497 -4.95 4.40 5.41
C VAL A 497 -3.50 4.05 5.76
N GLU A 498 -2.81 4.96 6.45
CA GLU A 498 -1.40 4.85 6.88
C GLU A 498 -0.38 4.67 5.72
N LEU A 499 -0.69 5.12 4.51
CA LEU A 499 0.26 5.07 3.39
C LEU A 499 0.36 6.44 2.66
N PRO A 500 1.48 7.19 2.77
CA PRO A 500 2.63 6.89 3.64
C PRO A 500 2.34 7.25 5.12
N ARG A 501 2.90 6.50 6.04
CA ARG A 501 2.69 6.74 7.49
C ARG A 501 3.18 8.11 7.98
N GLY A 502 4.14 8.70 7.32
CA GLY A 502 4.63 10.05 7.62
C GLY A 502 3.83 11.17 6.96
N GLY A 503 2.88 10.86 6.07
CA GLY A 503 2.06 11.79 5.32
C GLY A 503 0.71 12.09 5.96
N ASP A 504 -0.17 12.67 5.16
CA ASP A 504 -1.58 12.90 5.48
C ASP A 504 -2.42 11.79 4.83
N TYR A 505 -3.24 11.09 5.62
CA TYR A 505 -4.05 9.95 5.22
C TYR A 505 -5.33 9.85 6.07
N PRO A 506 -6.35 9.04 5.68
CA PRO A 506 -7.58 8.89 6.46
C PRO A 506 -7.30 8.39 7.88
N SER A 507 -7.59 9.23 8.88
CA SER A 507 -7.38 8.94 10.30
C SER A 507 -8.65 8.42 11.00
N GLN A 508 -9.82 8.63 10.39
CA GLN A 508 -11.14 8.28 10.89
C GLN A 508 -11.95 7.47 9.87
N PRO A 509 -11.38 6.38 9.29
CA PRO A 509 -12.10 5.62 8.27
C PRO A 509 -13.35 4.95 8.86
N HIS A 510 -14.44 4.89 8.05
CA HIS A 510 -15.68 4.22 8.41
C HIS A 510 -15.50 2.71 8.43
N SER A 511 -15.16 2.17 9.58
CA SER A 511 -14.87 0.75 9.77
C SER A 511 -15.25 0.29 11.17
N ALA A 512 -15.81 -0.91 11.27
CA ALA A 512 -16.09 -1.53 12.56
C ALA A 512 -14.81 -1.72 13.40
N TYR A 513 -13.68 -1.99 12.77
CA TYR A 513 -12.40 -2.12 13.47
C TYR A 513 -11.97 -0.81 14.15
N VAL A 514 -12.14 0.32 13.46
CA VAL A 514 -11.81 1.65 14.00
C VAL A 514 -12.81 2.05 15.08
N ALA A 515 -14.10 1.88 14.84
CA ALA A 515 -15.17 2.26 15.77
C ALA A 515 -15.11 1.47 17.08
N GLU A 516 -14.73 0.20 17.02
CA GLU A 516 -14.62 -0.70 18.18
C GLU A 516 -13.20 -0.76 18.78
N HIS A 517 -12.28 0.10 18.31
CA HIS A 517 -10.88 0.16 18.75
C HIS A 517 -10.14 -1.19 18.61
N LEU A 518 -10.42 -1.93 17.56
CA LEU A 518 -9.81 -3.23 17.25
C LEU A 518 -8.59 -3.11 16.32
N GLY A 519 -8.47 -2.02 15.57
CA GLY A 519 -7.41 -1.74 14.60
C GLY A 519 -7.67 -0.47 13.81
N ASN A 520 -6.78 -0.11 12.90
CA ASN A 520 -6.78 1.17 12.19
C ASN A 520 -7.21 1.06 10.72
N ALA A 521 -7.65 -0.07 10.22
CA ALA A 521 -7.90 -0.33 8.79
C ALA A 521 -6.65 -0.10 7.91
N THR A 522 -5.45 -0.37 8.44
CA THR A 522 -4.14 -0.14 7.81
C THR A 522 -4.06 -0.74 6.42
N GLY A 523 -3.67 0.07 5.42
CA GLY A 523 -3.54 -0.33 4.03
C GLY A 523 -4.83 -0.27 3.21
N GLY A 524 -5.97 0.02 3.85
CA GLY A 524 -7.27 0.10 3.19
C GLY A 524 -7.40 1.34 2.30
N LEU A 525 -7.89 1.15 1.07
CA LEU A 525 -8.27 2.22 0.15
C LEU A 525 -9.70 2.66 0.48
N VAL A 526 -9.89 3.92 0.87
CA VAL A 526 -11.24 4.46 1.11
C VAL A 526 -11.98 4.74 -0.20
N ASP A 527 -13.31 4.73 -0.15
CA ASP A 527 -14.22 4.93 -1.29
C ASP A 527 -13.87 6.10 -2.21
N GLY A 528 -13.41 7.19 -1.62
CA GLY A 528 -13.08 8.43 -2.34
C GLY A 528 -14.27 9.37 -2.51
N PRO A 529 -14.10 10.49 -3.21
CA PRO A 529 -15.12 11.54 -3.30
C PRO A 529 -16.38 11.09 -4.03
N VAL A 530 -17.51 11.57 -3.55
CA VAL A 530 -18.79 11.44 -4.25
C VAL A 530 -19.30 12.80 -4.71
N TYR A 531 -20.20 12.83 -5.71
CA TYR A 531 -20.88 14.06 -6.10
C TYR A 531 -21.59 14.70 -4.90
N SER A 532 -21.53 16.02 -4.82
CA SER A 532 -22.19 16.79 -3.76
C SER A 532 -23.69 16.48 -3.65
N SER A 533 -24.35 16.10 -4.75
CA SER A 533 -25.74 15.66 -4.76
C SER A 533 -25.96 14.34 -4.02
N ILE A 534 -25.01 13.36 -4.18
CA ILE A 534 -25.04 12.09 -3.45
C ILE A 534 -24.87 12.38 -1.96
N PHE A 535 -23.80 13.08 -1.59
CA PHE A 535 -23.49 13.44 -0.22
C PHE A 535 -24.67 14.13 0.48
N ASN A 536 -25.24 15.15 -0.16
CA ASN A 536 -26.36 15.90 0.40
C ASN A 536 -27.63 15.04 0.56
N SER A 537 -27.85 14.02 -0.26
CA SER A 537 -28.98 13.09 -0.13
C SER A 537 -28.86 12.16 1.09
N LEU A 538 -27.65 11.99 1.63
CA LEU A 538 -27.36 11.13 2.78
C LEU A 538 -27.37 11.88 4.13
N ARG A 539 -27.45 13.21 4.11
CA ARG A 539 -27.45 14.02 5.34
C ARG A 539 -28.51 13.58 6.33
N GLY A 540 -28.09 13.32 7.56
CA GLY A 540 -28.94 12.89 8.66
C GLY A 540 -29.33 11.41 8.63
N ILE A 541 -28.80 10.63 7.69
CA ILE A 541 -28.95 9.18 7.66
C ILE A 541 -27.72 8.58 8.37
N ALA A 542 -27.93 8.02 9.57
CA ALA A 542 -26.89 7.28 10.29
C ALA A 542 -26.80 5.85 9.75
N LEU A 543 -25.60 5.38 9.49
CA LEU A 543 -25.32 3.98 9.19
C LEU A 543 -24.47 3.39 10.33
N SER A 544 -24.60 2.09 10.58
CA SER A 544 -23.81 1.38 11.59
C SER A 544 -23.91 1.99 13.01
N GLY A 545 -24.97 2.75 13.29
CA GLY A 545 -25.21 3.40 14.58
C GLY A 545 -24.38 4.67 14.82
N LEU A 546 -23.56 5.10 13.87
CA LEU A 546 -22.75 6.31 13.97
C LEU A 546 -23.50 7.50 13.41
N PRO A 547 -23.42 8.67 14.09
CA PRO A 547 -24.03 9.89 13.58
C PRO A 547 -23.29 10.38 12.34
N TRP A 548 -24.05 10.89 11.37
CA TRP A 548 -23.50 11.61 10.24
C TRP A 548 -22.72 12.86 10.74
N ALA A 549 -21.49 13.01 10.30
CA ALA A 549 -20.66 14.16 10.65
C ALA A 549 -20.44 15.06 9.42
N GLU A 550 -20.51 16.37 9.62
CA GLU A 550 -20.12 17.34 8.59
C GLU A 550 -18.60 17.50 8.60
N PRO A 551 -17.95 17.65 7.43
CA PRO A 551 -16.50 17.79 7.33
C PRO A 551 -16.09 19.20 7.72
N GLU A 552 -15.20 19.34 8.65
CA GLU A 552 -14.61 20.63 9.02
C GLU A 552 -13.23 20.82 8.38
N ASP A 553 -12.37 19.79 8.40
CA ASP A 553 -10.97 19.89 8.03
C ASP A 553 -10.74 20.22 6.56
N TYR A 554 -11.55 19.67 5.66
CA TYR A 554 -11.42 19.86 4.22
C TYR A 554 -12.44 20.85 3.62
N ALA A 555 -13.26 21.55 4.43
CA ALA A 555 -14.35 22.40 3.94
C ALA A 555 -13.90 23.46 2.90
N ARG A 556 -12.72 24.06 3.08
CA ARG A 556 -12.16 25.06 2.15
C ARG A 556 -11.63 24.47 0.84
N PHE A 557 -11.40 23.17 0.79
CA PHE A 557 -10.83 22.48 -0.36
C PHE A 557 -11.85 21.70 -1.19
N GLN A 558 -13.13 21.67 -0.74
CA GLN A 558 -14.16 20.95 -1.46
C GLN A 558 -14.40 21.60 -2.85
N PRO A 559 -14.30 20.84 -3.96
CA PRO A 559 -14.82 21.27 -5.24
C PRO A 559 -16.33 21.48 -5.17
N PHE A 560 -16.91 22.25 -6.12
CA PHE A 560 -18.35 22.53 -6.07
C PHE A 560 -19.21 21.30 -6.38
N ASP A 561 -18.66 20.35 -7.11
CA ASP A 561 -19.37 19.19 -7.64
C ASP A 561 -19.13 17.90 -6.86
N MET A 562 -18.08 17.83 -6.03
CA MET A 562 -17.73 16.61 -5.27
C MET A 562 -17.30 16.94 -3.84
N VAL A 563 -17.40 15.93 -2.97
CA VAL A 563 -17.08 16.01 -1.53
C VAL A 563 -16.28 14.79 -1.11
N TYR A 564 -15.31 15.00 -0.24
CA TYR A 564 -14.60 13.97 0.50
C TYR A 564 -14.46 14.39 1.98
N HIS A 565 -14.59 13.42 2.89
CA HIS A 565 -14.40 13.63 4.32
C HIS A 565 -13.53 12.58 4.96
N ASP A 566 -12.70 12.95 5.93
CA ASP A 566 -12.13 12.02 6.88
C ASP A 566 -12.94 12.03 8.19
N ALA A 567 -14.09 11.35 8.18
CA ALA A 567 -14.96 11.22 9.34
C ALA A 567 -15.54 9.82 9.45
N ILE A 568 -15.48 9.23 10.65
CA ILE A 568 -15.95 7.86 10.89
C ILE A 568 -17.45 7.67 10.61
N GLY A 569 -18.24 8.72 10.63
CA GLY A 569 -19.66 8.71 10.28
C GLY A 569 -19.93 8.78 8.78
N ASP A 570 -18.93 9.06 7.94
CA ASP A 570 -19.11 9.15 6.48
C ASP A 570 -18.78 7.83 5.80
N TYR A 571 -19.81 7.04 5.57
CA TYR A 571 -19.76 5.78 4.84
C TYR A 571 -19.79 5.93 3.32
N SER A 572 -19.90 7.16 2.81
CA SER A 572 -19.98 7.39 1.36
C SER A 572 -18.66 7.76 0.71
N THR A 573 -17.72 8.31 1.48
CA THR A 573 -16.43 8.76 0.97
C THR A 573 -15.22 8.16 1.72
N ASN A 574 -15.42 7.72 2.98
CA ASN A 574 -14.34 7.34 3.88
C ASN A 574 -14.40 5.87 4.34
N GLU A 575 -15.19 5.05 3.69
CA GLU A 575 -15.24 3.60 3.95
C GLU A 575 -14.14 2.88 3.17
N PRO A 576 -13.22 2.15 3.83
CA PRO A 576 -12.24 1.35 3.10
C PRO A 576 -12.88 0.07 2.58
N THR A 577 -12.65 -0.25 1.29
CA THR A 577 -13.19 -1.43 0.63
C THR A 577 -12.12 -2.49 0.37
N MET A 578 -12.50 -3.75 0.52
CA MET A 578 -11.61 -4.90 0.31
C MET A 578 -11.22 -5.04 -1.16
N ASP A 579 -12.16 -4.89 -2.08
CA ASP A 579 -11.94 -5.04 -3.52
C ASP A 579 -11.14 -3.89 -4.13
N GLY A 580 -11.39 -2.64 -3.70
CA GLY A 580 -10.59 -1.48 -4.09
C GLY A 580 -9.15 -1.60 -3.62
N THR A 581 -8.97 -2.02 -2.37
CA THR A 581 -7.64 -2.26 -1.80
C THR A 581 -6.87 -3.34 -2.56
N ALA A 582 -7.49 -4.49 -2.82
CA ALA A 582 -6.88 -5.56 -3.60
C ALA A 582 -6.53 -5.13 -5.04
N SER A 583 -7.36 -4.28 -5.65
CA SER A 583 -7.14 -3.77 -7.01
C SER A 583 -5.89 -2.88 -7.12
N MET A 584 -5.44 -2.23 -6.03
CA MET A 584 -4.19 -1.46 -6.02
C MET A 584 -2.94 -2.34 -6.20
N THR A 585 -3.00 -3.61 -5.81
CA THR A 585 -1.81 -4.50 -5.81
C THR A 585 -1.15 -4.59 -7.17
N TYR A 586 -1.92 -4.55 -8.27
CA TYR A 586 -1.37 -4.61 -9.63
C TYR A 586 -0.52 -3.39 -9.96
N PHE A 587 -1.05 -2.17 -9.83
CA PHE A 587 -0.28 -0.98 -10.23
C PHE A 587 0.87 -0.69 -9.27
N LEU A 588 0.71 -0.95 -7.97
CA LEU A 588 1.78 -0.78 -6.97
C LEU A 588 2.95 -1.74 -7.23
N SER A 589 2.67 -3.02 -7.45
CA SER A 589 3.71 -3.99 -7.80
C SER A 589 4.38 -3.70 -9.15
N SER A 590 3.63 -3.17 -10.11
CA SER A 590 4.17 -2.75 -11.41
C SER A 590 5.11 -1.55 -11.27
N LEU A 591 4.81 -0.60 -10.40
CA LEU A 591 5.68 0.55 -10.10
C LEU A 591 6.94 0.12 -9.35
N GLN A 592 6.82 -0.80 -8.40
CA GLN A 592 7.98 -1.40 -7.72
C GLN A 592 8.88 -2.12 -8.73
N SER A 593 8.31 -2.95 -9.61
CA SER A 593 9.05 -3.63 -10.68
C SER A 593 9.71 -2.64 -11.65
N GLU A 594 9.06 -1.51 -11.97
CA GLU A 594 9.66 -0.43 -12.75
C GLU A 594 10.84 0.22 -12.00
N GLY A 595 10.70 0.46 -10.70
CA GLY A 595 11.79 0.95 -9.85
C GLY A 595 13.01 0.02 -9.87
N MET A 596 12.79 -1.30 -9.72
CA MET A 596 13.85 -2.31 -9.84
C MET A 596 14.57 -2.24 -11.21
N ARG A 597 13.81 -2.10 -12.31
CA ARG A 597 14.40 -1.91 -13.65
C ARG A 597 15.21 -0.63 -13.76
N GLN A 598 14.75 0.49 -13.18
CA GLN A 598 15.50 1.75 -13.19
C GLN A 598 16.77 1.69 -12.33
N ALA A 599 16.73 0.98 -11.22
CA ALA A 599 17.90 0.70 -10.38
C ALA A 599 18.86 -0.32 -11.01
N GLY A 600 18.39 -1.20 -11.90
CA GLY A 600 19.17 -2.28 -12.49
C GLY A 600 19.40 -3.46 -11.54
N THR A 601 18.60 -3.57 -10.47
CA THR A 601 18.70 -4.63 -9.46
C THR A 601 17.31 -5.03 -8.96
N VAL A 602 17.19 -6.27 -8.45
CA VAL A 602 16.00 -6.77 -7.77
C VAL A 602 16.22 -6.62 -6.27
N ASP A 603 15.28 -6.04 -5.58
CA ASP A 603 15.33 -5.95 -4.12
C ASP A 603 14.98 -7.32 -3.51
N ARG A 604 15.96 -7.90 -2.81
CA ARG A 604 15.82 -9.15 -2.06
C ARG A 604 16.15 -8.97 -0.58
N ASN A 605 16.23 -7.72 -0.15
CA ASN A 605 16.47 -7.41 1.24
C ASN A 605 15.25 -7.78 2.09
N LEU A 606 15.48 -8.17 3.35
CA LEU A 606 14.40 -8.45 4.29
C LEU A 606 14.16 -7.21 5.16
N TYR A 607 12.90 -6.84 5.25
CA TYR A 607 12.45 -5.65 5.98
C TYR A 607 11.73 -6.03 7.27
N TYR A 608 11.86 -5.18 8.27
CA TYR A 608 11.03 -5.20 9.47
C TYR A 608 10.61 -3.75 9.77
N SER A 609 9.32 -3.48 9.96
CA SER A 609 8.75 -2.14 10.18
C SER A 609 9.34 -1.05 9.24
N GLY A 610 9.58 -1.38 7.96
CA GLY A 610 10.15 -0.46 6.95
C GLY A 610 11.68 -0.34 6.94
N GLY A 611 12.40 -0.89 7.93
CA GLY A 611 13.87 -0.91 7.97
C GLY A 611 14.46 -2.21 7.44
N ILE A 612 15.57 -2.14 6.72
CA ILE A 612 16.31 -3.33 6.26
C ILE A 612 17.00 -3.99 7.47
N VAL A 613 16.64 -5.25 7.75
CA VAL A 613 17.25 -6.04 8.84
C VAL A 613 18.14 -7.18 8.33
N ARG A 614 18.11 -7.46 7.04
CA ARG A 614 18.98 -8.45 6.39
C ARG A 614 19.09 -8.10 4.91
N THR A 615 20.29 -8.12 4.35
CA THR A 615 20.50 -7.97 2.91
C THR A 615 20.18 -9.28 2.20
N ASP A 616 20.34 -9.37 0.88
CA ASP A 616 19.97 -10.55 0.08
C ASP A 616 20.42 -11.87 0.74
N PRO A 617 19.51 -12.72 1.23
CA PRO A 617 19.85 -13.98 1.91
C PRO A 617 20.37 -15.07 0.96
N SER A 618 20.27 -14.87 -0.34
CA SER A 618 20.87 -15.79 -1.34
C SER A 618 22.38 -15.59 -1.47
N GLU A 619 22.89 -14.42 -1.07
CA GLU A 619 24.29 -14.03 -1.18
C GLU A 619 25.06 -14.39 0.09
N LYS A 620 26.22 -15.02 -0.06
CA LYS A 620 27.09 -15.38 1.07
C LYS A 620 27.93 -14.19 1.54
N THR A 621 27.22 -13.11 1.89
CA THR A 621 27.79 -11.83 2.34
C THR A 621 27.41 -11.53 3.79
N ILE A 622 28.22 -10.73 4.46
CA ILE A 622 27.96 -10.18 5.80
C ILE A 622 28.31 -8.70 5.78
N SER A 623 27.39 -7.86 6.26
CA SER A 623 27.64 -6.45 6.53
C SER A 623 28.02 -6.27 8.00
N LEU A 624 29.31 -6.08 8.26
CA LEU A 624 29.81 -5.80 9.62
C LEU A 624 29.60 -4.31 9.92
N VAL A 625 28.90 -4.01 11.01
CA VAL A 625 28.49 -2.65 11.39
C VAL A 625 29.05 -2.30 12.76
N PHE A 626 29.52 -1.04 12.89
CA PHE A 626 29.94 -0.44 14.16
C PHE A 626 29.20 0.86 14.41
N THR A 627 28.51 0.97 15.55
CA THR A 627 27.92 2.24 16.00
C THR A 627 28.79 2.91 17.05
N ALA A 628 28.72 4.24 17.15
CA ALA A 628 29.34 5.00 18.23
C ALA A 628 28.66 6.35 18.47
N HIS A 629 28.49 6.70 19.76
CA HIS A 629 28.02 8.00 20.21
C HIS A 629 29.17 8.85 20.82
N LYS A 630 29.81 8.40 21.87
CA LYS A 630 30.90 9.13 22.56
C LYS A 630 32.18 8.30 22.70
N ASP A 631 32.03 7.02 22.93
CA ASP A 631 33.13 6.13 23.21
C ASP A 631 33.70 5.56 21.89
N ALA A 632 35.03 5.48 21.82
CA ALA A 632 35.74 5.04 20.61
C ALA A 632 37.06 4.33 20.94
N GLU A 633 37.21 3.81 22.16
CA GLU A 633 38.47 3.21 22.62
C GLU A 633 38.85 1.94 21.85
N GLY A 634 37.86 1.29 21.21
CA GLY A 634 38.07 0.11 20.35
C GLY A 634 38.51 0.44 18.91
N ALA A 635 38.52 1.71 18.50
CA ALA A 635 38.76 2.10 17.11
C ALA A 635 40.07 1.52 16.55
N ASP A 636 41.19 1.60 17.30
CA ASP A 636 42.48 1.10 16.86
C ASP A 636 42.48 -0.44 16.73
N ALA A 637 41.84 -1.16 17.67
CA ALA A 637 41.71 -2.60 17.63
C ALA A 637 40.87 -3.07 16.43
N VAL A 638 39.70 -2.42 16.23
CA VAL A 638 38.79 -2.71 15.11
C VAL A 638 39.50 -2.48 13.78
N LEU A 639 40.06 -1.28 13.55
CA LEU A 639 40.71 -0.94 12.28
C LEU A 639 41.91 -1.87 11.99
N LYS A 640 42.67 -2.25 13.01
CA LYS A 640 43.77 -3.21 12.86
C LYS A 640 43.26 -4.58 12.37
N VAL A 641 42.14 -5.07 12.87
CA VAL A 641 41.58 -6.36 12.39
C VAL A 641 41.09 -6.21 10.95
N LEU A 642 40.38 -5.15 10.63
CA LEU A 642 39.86 -4.90 9.29
C LEU A 642 41.02 -4.78 8.27
N ASP A 643 42.12 -4.08 8.61
CA ASP A 643 43.33 -3.97 7.78
C ASP A 643 44.01 -5.33 7.59
N LYS A 644 44.11 -6.13 8.66
CA LYS A 644 44.79 -7.45 8.64
C LYS A 644 44.15 -8.37 7.61
N TYR A 645 42.84 -8.32 7.45
CA TYR A 645 42.08 -9.21 6.56
C TYR A 645 41.65 -8.54 5.25
N GLY A 646 41.86 -7.22 5.09
CA GLY A 646 41.45 -6.47 3.92
C GLY A 646 39.93 -6.39 3.76
N VAL A 647 39.17 -6.45 4.85
CA VAL A 647 37.72 -6.45 4.82
C VAL A 647 37.15 -5.04 5.02
N LYS A 648 35.98 -4.76 4.41
CA LYS A 648 35.22 -3.54 4.59
C LYS A 648 34.23 -3.68 5.73
N ALA A 649 33.91 -2.55 6.36
CA ALA A 649 32.88 -2.44 7.39
C ALA A 649 32.05 -1.18 7.18
N ASN A 650 30.99 -1.04 8.00
CA ASN A 650 30.07 0.07 7.96
C ASN A 650 30.06 0.75 9.34
N PHE A 651 30.13 2.04 9.36
CA PHE A 651 30.19 2.82 10.60
C PHE A 651 29.06 3.82 10.64
N PHE A 652 28.31 3.83 11.75
CA PHE A 652 27.24 4.79 11.98
C PHE A 652 27.55 5.62 13.22
N PHE A 653 27.71 6.91 13.04
CA PHE A 653 28.12 7.84 14.09
C PHE A 653 27.09 8.92 14.34
N THR A 654 27.00 9.36 15.59
CA THR A 654 26.20 10.53 15.95
C THR A 654 26.91 11.83 15.53
N GLY A 655 26.14 12.93 15.40
CA GLY A 655 26.71 14.25 15.14
C GLY A 655 27.74 14.65 16.20
N ASP A 656 27.46 14.34 17.47
CA ASP A 656 28.41 14.57 18.58
C ASP A 656 29.75 13.84 18.37
N PHE A 657 29.71 12.60 17.85
CA PHE A 657 30.93 11.86 17.52
C PHE A 657 31.72 12.52 16.37
N PHE A 658 31.01 12.93 15.30
CA PHE A 658 31.67 13.62 14.17
C PHE A 658 32.38 14.91 14.64
N GLU A 659 31.78 15.66 15.54
CA GLU A 659 32.38 16.89 16.06
C GLU A 659 33.61 16.64 16.96
N ASN A 660 33.58 15.56 17.76
CA ASN A 660 34.59 15.33 18.78
C ASN A 660 35.66 14.29 18.44
N LYS A 661 35.40 13.44 17.40
CA LYS A 661 36.29 12.32 17.02
C LYS A 661 36.72 12.37 15.54
N GLY A 662 36.78 13.54 14.92
CA GLY A 662 37.05 13.73 13.51
C GLY A 662 38.25 12.96 12.95
N LYS A 663 39.35 12.84 13.70
CA LYS A 663 40.53 12.07 13.29
C LYS A 663 40.24 10.58 13.07
N ILE A 664 39.30 10.02 13.83
CA ILE A 664 38.86 8.62 13.66
C ILE A 664 38.02 8.52 12.40
N VAL A 665 37.09 9.45 12.19
CA VAL A 665 36.26 9.55 10.99
C VAL A 665 37.14 9.62 9.73
N GLU A 666 38.12 10.52 9.68
CA GLU A 666 39.05 10.67 8.55
C GLU A 666 39.83 9.37 8.24
N ARG A 667 40.26 8.64 9.27
CA ARG A 667 40.96 7.36 9.10
C ARG A 667 40.06 6.31 8.48
N ILE A 668 38.79 6.23 8.91
CA ILE A 668 37.80 5.28 8.41
C ILE A 668 37.46 5.60 6.95
N LEU A 669 37.21 6.88 6.63
CA LEU A 669 36.96 7.34 5.26
C LEU A 669 38.14 7.06 4.33
N LYS A 670 39.37 7.26 4.79
CA LYS A 670 40.59 6.96 4.02
C LYS A 670 40.72 5.47 3.68
N ARG A 671 40.17 4.58 4.50
CA ARG A 671 40.10 3.15 4.23
C ARG A 671 39.05 2.82 3.14
N GLY A 672 38.13 3.74 2.85
CA GLY A 672 37.00 3.54 1.96
C GLY A 672 35.92 2.65 2.56
N ASP A 673 35.78 2.65 3.89
CA ASP A 673 34.64 2.08 4.59
C ASP A 673 33.43 2.97 4.45
N TYR A 674 32.21 2.39 4.61
CA TYR A 674 30.98 3.17 4.63
C TYR A 674 30.84 3.92 5.95
N VAL A 675 30.43 5.21 5.88
CA VAL A 675 30.15 6.02 7.09
C VAL A 675 28.78 6.69 6.92
N GLY A 676 27.85 6.34 7.80
CA GLY A 676 26.47 6.82 7.82
C GLY A 676 26.06 7.53 9.11
N SER A 677 24.83 8.03 9.15
CA SER A 677 24.24 8.72 10.29
C SER A 677 23.70 7.77 11.34
N HIS A 678 23.98 8.05 12.63
CA HIS A 678 23.32 7.50 13.83
C HIS A 678 22.56 8.59 14.58
N SER A 679 21.90 9.51 13.86
CA SER A 679 21.30 10.77 14.32
C SER A 679 22.34 11.81 14.78
N TYR A 680 21.91 13.03 15.14
CA TYR A 680 22.81 14.01 15.74
C TYR A 680 22.93 13.83 17.24
N GLY A 681 21.79 13.85 17.95
CA GLY A 681 21.73 13.92 19.41
C GLY A 681 21.53 12.58 20.10
N HIS A 682 21.48 11.45 19.37
CA HIS A 682 21.18 10.12 19.94
C HIS A 682 19.83 10.09 20.69
N LEU A 683 18.79 10.71 20.06
CA LEU A 683 17.45 10.77 20.65
C LEU A 683 16.78 9.40 20.65
N GLN A 684 16.05 9.08 21.71
CA GLN A 684 15.18 7.91 21.72
C GLN A 684 13.90 8.24 20.93
N TYR A 685 13.61 7.45 19.89
CA TYR A 685 12.50 7.75 18.99
C TYR A 685 11.19 7.11 19.43
N ILE A 686 11.22 5.92 20.05
CA ILE A 686 10.01 5.15 20.37
C ILE A 686 10.03 4.64 21.81
N ASP A 687 8.85 4.24 22.32
CA ASP A 687 8.72 3.44 23.55
C ASP A 687 8.97 1.96 23.22
N TRP A 688 10.09 1.42 23.67
CA TRP A 688 10.45 0.01 23.47
C TRP A 688 9.46 -1.00 24.10
N LYS A 689 8.57 -0.56 25.01
CA LYS A 689 7.52 -1.40 25.58
C LYS A 689 6.27 -1.46 24.72
N HIS A 690 6.02 -0.38 23.98
CA HIS A 690 4.89 -0.20 23.08
C HIS A 690 5.37 0.37 21.76
N PRO A 691 6.23 -0.36 21.01
CA PRO A 691 6.99 0.21 19.89
C PRO A 691 6.11 0.69 18.74
N GLU A 692 4.96 0.07 18.53
CA GLU A 692 4.06 0.41 17.40
C GLU A 692 3.11 1.58 17.70
N ASP A 693 2.94 1.97 18.98
CA ASP A 693 1.86 2.88 19.37
C ASP A 693 2.27 4.35 19.44
N THR A 694 3.53 4.65 19.77
CA THR A 694 3.94 6.04 20.01
C THR A 694 5.38 6.34 19.61
N THR A 695 5.62 7.59 19.20
CA THR A 695 6.95 8.18 19.09
C THR A 695 7.18 9.16 20.24
N TYR A 696 8.39 9.19 20.78
CA TYR A 696 8.80 10.17 21.80
C TYR A 696 9.24 11.51 21.22
N VAL A 697 9.41 11.56 19.89
CA VAL A 697 9.76 12.75 19.14
C VAL A 697 8.68 13.04 18.09
N THR A 698 8.52 14.31 17.75
CA THR A 698 7.71 14.72 16.62
C THR A 698 8.49 14.53 15.31
N LYS A 699 7.78 14.50 14.17
CA LYS A 699 8.40 14.45 12.84
C LYS A 699 9.40 15.59 12.63
N ASP A 700 9.07 16.80 13.05
CA ASP A 700 9.93 17.99 12.90
C ASP A 700 11.22 17.88 13.75
N GLU A 701 11.12 17.36 14.96
CA GLU A 701 12.28 17.09 15.81
C GLU A 701 13.19 16.03 15.18
N PHE A 702 12.64 14.93 14.68
CA PHE A 702 13.37 13.89 13.96
C PHE A 702 14.09 14.50 12.73
N MET A 703 13.36 15.17 11.86
CA MET A 703 13.93 15.76 10.64
C MET A 703 15.01 16.82 10.94
N SER A 704 14.81 17.63 11.97
CA SER A 704 15.77 18.63 12.42
C SER A 704 17.07 18.00 12.92
N ASP A 705 16.97 16.94 13.73
CA ASP A 705 18.10 16.21 14.28
C ASP A 705 18.93 15.53 13.16
N ILE A 706 18.26 14.91 12.20
CA ILE A 706 18.92 14.30 11.03
C ILE A 706 19.62 15.36 10.16
N ARG A 707 18.95 16.47 9.83
CA ARG A 707 19.58 17.57 9.04
C ARG A 707 20.83 18.07 9.71
N LYS A 708 20.79 18.29 11.02
CA LYS A 708 21.94 18.74 11.80
C LYS A 708 23.10 17.72 11.76
N CYS A 709 22.80 16.41 11.77
CA CYS A 709 23.81 15.39 11.59
C CYS A 709 24.49 15.49 10.22
N TYR A 710 23.72 15.60 9.14
CA TYR A 710 24.24 15.69 7.78
C TYR A 710 25.01 17.02 7.53
N GLU A 711 24.64 18.12 8.22
CA GLU A 711 25.42 19.35 8.19
C GLU A 711 26.85 19.13 8.73
N VAL A 712 26.98 18.42 9.83
CA VAL A 712 28.30 18.07 10.40
C VAL A 712 29.03 17.05 9.52
N MET A 713 28.35 16.01 9.03
CA MET A 713 28.89 15.01 8.12
C MET A 713 29.43 15.64 6.82
N GLY A 714 28.79 16.72 6.35
CA GLY A 714 29.22 17.47 5.16
C GLY A 714 30.61 18.06 5.26
N LYS A 715 31.11 18.31 6.47
CA LYS A 715 32.49 18.78 6.71
C LYS A 715 33.53 17.72 6.31
N TYR A 716 33.11 16.45 6.23
CA TYR A 716 33.92 15.30 5.81
C TYR A 716 33.61 14.83 4.38
N GLY A 717 32.81 15.58 3.62
CA GLY A 717 32.38 15.21 2.28
C GLY A 717 31.33 14.10 2.25
N ILE A 718 30.67 13.82 3.40
CA ILE A 718 29.61 12.83 3.52
C ILE A 718 28.27 13.55 3.27
N THR A 719 27.54 13.08 2.29
CA THR A 719 26.24 13.63 1.84
C THR A 719 25.23 12.51 1.63
N LEU A 720 23.98 12.85 1.38
CA LEU A 720 22.95 11.88 1.04
C LEU A 720 23.30 11.01 -0.19
N ASP A 721 24.06 11.56 -1.15
CA ASP A 721 24.45 10.84 -2.36
C ASP A 721 25.39 9.64 -2.07
N ASN A 722 26.20 9.72 -1.01
CA ASN A 722 27.18 8.68 -0.68
C ASN A 722 26.95 8.01 0.70
N ALA A 723 25.96 8.45 1.48
CA ALA A 723 25.64 7.91 2.81
C ALA A 723 24.13 8.00 3.10
N ARG A 724 23.33 7.25 2.33
CA ARG A 724 21.86 7.23 2.49
C ARG A 724 21.35 6.30 3.59
N TYR A 725 22.15 5.33 4.01
CA TYR A 725 21.72 4.38 5.05
C TYR A 725 21.81 5.05 6.42
N PHE A 726 20.75 4.91 7.19
CA PHE A 726 20.57 5.48 8.52
C PHE A 726 20.33 4.37 9.53
N MET A 727 21.07 4.35 10.62
CA MET A 727 20.85 3.44 11.73
C MET A 727 20.26 4.23 12.91
N PRO A 728 19.06 3.85 13.42
CA PRO A 728 18.42 4.60 14.48
C PRO A 728 19.17 4.45 15.82
N PRO A 729 19.19 5.48 16.68
CA PRO A 729 19.71 5.37 18.05
C PRO A 729 19.04 4.23 18.81
N PHE A 730 19.82 3.54 19.66
CA PHE A 730 19.39 2.36 20.41
C PHE A 730 18.93 1.18 19.54
N GLU A 731 19.07 1.28 18.22
CA GLU A 731 18.54 0.33 17.22
C GLU A 731 17.00 0.16 17.32
N GLU A 732 16.33 1.19 17.87
CA GLU A 732 14.89 1.21 18.15
C GLU A 732 14.15 2.15 17.19
N TYR A 733 13.14 1.61 16.50
CA TYR A 733 12.29 2.31 15.56
C TYR A 733 10.98 1.58 15.33
N ASN A 734 10.03 2.26 14.73
CA ASN A 734 8.79 1.70 14.21
C ASN A 734 8.61 2.15 12.75
N SER A 735 7.53 1.70 12.15
CA SER A 735 7.22 2.04 10.75
C SER A 735 6.99 3.55 10.51
N THR A 736 6.56 4.29 11.53
CA THR A 736 6.44 5.76 11.45
C THR A 736 7.82 6.42 11.32
N VAL A 737 8.78 6.02 12.16
CA VAL A 737 10.16 6.53 12.09
C VAL A 737 10.83 6.13 10.76
N ALA A 738 10.61 4.90 10.29
CA ALA A 738 11.11 4.47 8.98
C ALA A 738 10.53 5.32 7.84
N SER A 739 9.23 5.61 7.86
CA SER A 739 8.58 6.48 6.87
C SER A 739 9.14 7.91 6.88
N TRP A 740 9.43 8.48 8.05
CA TRP A 740 10.08 9.80 8.13
C TRP A 740 11.51 9.79 7.56
N ALA A 741 12.23 8.69 7.73
CA ALA A 741 13.56 8.52 7.13
C ALA A 741 13.46 8.44 5.60
N ASP A 742 12.52 7.65 5.07
CA ASP A 742 12.27 7.52 3.63
C ASP A 742 11.91 8.87 2.99
N GLU A 743 11.08 9.67 3.65
CA GLU A 743 10.73 11.03 3.21
C GLU A 743 11.96 11.94 3.07
N MET A 744 12.96 11.73 3.92
CA MET A 744 14.24 12.43 3.83
C MET A 744 15.21 11.82 2.80
N GLY A 745 14.80 10.80 2.07
CA GLY A 745 15.62 10.05 1.10
C GLY A 745 16.63 9.10 1.76
N LEU A 746 16.41 8.77 3.04
CA LEU A 746 17.23 7.84 3.80
C LEU A 746 16.59 6.45 3.77
N GLN A 747 17.40 5.42 3.75
CA GLN A 747 16.98 4.04 4.00
C GLN A 747 17.39 3.63 5.41
N LEU A 748 16.39 3.35 6.26
CA LEU A 748 16.65 2.84 7.59
C LEU A 748 17.20 1.41 7.50
N VAL A 749 18.29 1.14 8.23
CA VAL A 749 18.90 -0.18 8.36
C VAL A 749 19.05 -0.55 9.83
N ASN A 750 18.96 -1.85 10.13
CA ASN A 750 19.19 -2.35 11.48
C ASN A 750 19.90 -3.72 11.43
N TYR A 751 20.34 -4.22 12.57
CA TYR A 751 21.00 -5.52 12.63
C TYR A 751 20.02 -6.69 12.41
N THR A 752 20.55 -7.82 11.91
CA THR A 752 19.76 -9.05 11.81
C THR A 752 19.56 -9.67 13.18
N PRO A 753 18.32 -9.88 13.65
CA PRO A 753 18.04 -10.53 14.91
C PRO A 753 18.59 -11.97 14.99
N GLY A 754 18.70 -12.51 16.21
CA GLY A 754 19.06 -13.92 16.46
C GLY A 754 20.49 -14.12 16.94
N THR A 755 21.48 -13.36 16.45
CA THR A 755 22.90 -13.54 16.80
C THR A 755 23.29 -12.96 18.17
N GLY A 756 22.58 -11.94 18.63
CA GLY A 756 22.94 -11.16 19.84
C GLY A 756 24.28 -10.42 19.72
N SER A 757 24.76 -10.15 18.51
CA SER A 757 26.02 -9.42 18.26
C SER A 757 26.00 -8.02 18.88
N SER A 758 24.86 -7.33 18.81
CA SER A 758 24.64 -6.00 19.39
C SER A 758 24.76 -5.91 20.92
N MET A 759 24.80 -7.05 21.62
CA MET A 759 24.88 -7.08 23.09
C MET A 759 26.29 -6.80 23.65
N ASP A 760 27.26 -6.50 22.79
CA ASP A 760 28.64 -6.21 23.20
C ASP A 760 28.81 -4.89 23.96
N TYR A 761 27.76 -4.04 24.03
CA TYR A 761 27.72 -2.86 24.90
C TYR A 761 27.35 -3.16 26.35
N THR A 762 26.73 -4.32 26.62
CA THR A 762 26.18 -4.64 27.93
C THR A 762 27.28 -4.79 29.02
N THR A 763 26.98 -4.39 30.26
CA THR A 763 27.92 -4.42 31.37
C THR A 763 27.55 -5.49 32.41
N PRO A 764 28.50 -6.02 33.20
CA PRO A 764 28.24 -7.11 34.14
C PRO A 764 27.18 -6.85 35.22
N ASP A 765 26.82 -5.61 35.46
CA ASP A 765 25.76 -5.20 36.38
C ASP A 765 24.35 -5.30 35.78
N LEU A 766 24.23 -5.50 34.50
CA LEU A 766 22.94 -5.66 33.79
C LEU A 766 22.45 -7.12 33.87
N LYS A 767 21.15 -7.32 34.09
CA LYS A 767 20.54 -8.66 34.15
C LYS A 767 20.64 -9.42 32.82
N PHE A 768 20.75 -8.71 31.72
CA PHE A 768 20.84 -9.25 30.34
C PHE A 768 22.26 -9.18 29.79
N TYR A 769 23.28 -9.03 30.63
CA TYR A 769 24.69 -9.02 30.22
C TYR A 769 25.04 -10.27 29.43
N ARG A 770 25.80 -10.07 28.33
CA ARG A 770 26.40 -11.13 27.51
C ARG A 770 27.91 -10.93 27.42
N GLY A 771 28.66 -11.92 27.85
CA GLY A 771 30.13 -11.92 27.72
C GLY A 771 30.56 -12.14 26.26
N SER A 772 31.73 -11.65 25.89
CA SER A 772 32.25 -11.72 24.50
C SER A 772 32.34 -13.16 23.99
N LYS A 773 32.65 -14.13 24.85
CA LYS A 773 32.64 -15.57 24.53
C LYS A 773 31.26 -16.07 24.17
N GLU A 774 30.23 -15.64 24.92
CA GLU A 774 28.84 -16.02 24.69
C GLU A 774 28.34 -15.42 23.38
N ILE A 775 28.59 -14.12 23.12
CA ILE A 775 28.24 -13.44 21.88
C ILE A 775 28.86 -14.17 20.68
N TYR A 776 30.16 -14.47 20.72
CA TYR A 776 30.81 -15.25 19.69
C TYR A 776 30.16 -16.63 19.50
N GLY A 777 29.83 -17.31 20.61
CA GLY A 777 29.17 -18.62 20.57
C GLY A 777 27.79 -18.56 19.91
N ASN A 778 26.99 -17.54 20.20
CA ASN A 778 25.67 -17.34 19.62
C ASN A 778 25.74 -17.04 18.11
N ILE A 779 26.68 -16.17 17.67
CA ILE A 779 26.92 -15.92 16.24
C ILE A 779 27.29 -17.23 15.52
N MET A 780 28.17 -18.03 16.09
CA MET A 780 28.60 -19.30 15.48
C MET A 780 27.53 -20.39 15.52
N LYS A 781 26.63 -20.34 16.52
CA LYS A 781 25.48 -21.22 16.58
C LYS A 781 24.50 -20.89 15.45
N GLU A 782 24.12 -19.62 15.30
CA GLU A 782 23.26 -19.16 14.22
C GLU A 782 23.84 -19.53 12.85
N GLU A 783 25.17 -19.35 12.68
CA GLU A 783 25.85 -19.71 11.45
C GLU A 783 25.73 -21.20 11.12
N SER A 784 25.80 -22.08 12.15
CA SER A 784 25.73 -23.52 11.95
C SER A 784 24.31 -24.05 11.73
N GLU A 785 23.30 -23.37 12.28
CA GLU A 785 21.89 -23.77 12.22
C GLU A 785 21.18 -23.21 10.98
N ASN A 786 21.41 -21.92 10.66
CA ASN A 786 20.64 -21.16 9.66
C ASN A 786 21.53 -20.50 8.59
N GLY A 787 22.85 -20.44 8.81
CA GLY A 787 23.76 -19.64 7.99
C GLY A 787 23.64 -18.14 8.28
N LEU A 788 24.66 -17.38 7.84
CA LEU A 788 24.70 -15.91 8.02
C LEU A 788 24.64 -15.16 6.68
N ASN A 789 24.09 -15.75 5.64
CA ASN A 789 23.95 -15.07 4.34
C ASN A 789 23.14 -13.78 4.49
N GLY A 790 23.68 -12.67 4.00
CA GLY A 790 23.04 -11.36 4.06
C GLY A 790 22.93 -10.75 5.47
N HIS A 791 23.51 -11.35 6.51
CA HIS A 791 23.37 -10.80 7.86
C HIS A 791 24.08 -9.46 8.04
N ILE A 792 23.41 -8.56 8.78
CA ILE A 792 23.95 -7.31 9.30
C ILE A 792 24.36 -7.59 10.76
N LEU A 793 25.65 -7.69 11.03
CA LEU A 793 26.20 -7.93 12.36
C LEU A 793 26.64 -6.61 13.01
N LEU A 794 25.89 -6.16 14.00
CA LEU A 794 26.16 -4.93 14.74
C LEU A 794 27.09 -5.20 15.94
N LEU A 795 28.09 -4.35 16.08
CA LEU A 795 28.98 -4.22 17.22
C LEU A 795 29.20 -2.72 17.55
N HIS A 796 29.80 -2.42 18.69
CA HIS A 796 30.10 -1.05 19.10
C HIS A 796 31.59 -0.72 18.98
N LEU A 797 31.92 0.49 18.50
CA LEU A 797 33.32 0.96 18.37
C LEU A 797 33.95 1.30 19.70
N GLY A 798 33.14 1.56 20.71
CA GLY A 798 33.50 1.79 22.09
C GLY A 798 32.38 1.37 23.02
N THR A 799 32.72 0.99 24.26
CA THR A 799 31.73 0.49 25.23
C THR A 799 32.05 1.03 26.64
N ASP A 800 31.06 0.99 27.55
CA ASP A 800 31.24 1.48 28.91
C ASP A 800 32.48 0.87 29.60
N LYS A 801 33.20 1.68 30.39
CA LYS A 801 34.40 1.29 31.13
C LYS A 801 34.17 0.13 32.09
N LYS A 802 32.91 -0.07 32.56
CA LYS A 802 32.54 -1.20 33.42
C LYS A 802 32.62 -2.54 32.66
N ARG A 803 32.50 -2.54 31.36
CA ARG A 803 32.73 -3.72 30.52
C ARG A 803 34.21 -3.91 30.29
N THR A 804 34.84 -4.82 31.04
CA THR A 804 36.26 -5.17 30.85
C THR A 804 36.49 -6.26 29.79
N ASP A 805 35.48 -7.04 29.48
CA ASP A 805 35.49 -8.07 28.44
C ASP A 805 35.08 -7.43 27.11
N LYS A 806 36.02 -6.82 26.41
CA LYS A 806 35.79 -6.09 25.14
C LYS A 806 35.81 -7.08 23.95
N PHE A 807 34.73 -7.11 23.17
CA PHE A 807 34.62 -8.02 22.03
C PHE A 807 35.65 -7.73 20.94
N TYR A 808 35.92 -6.47 20.64
CA TYR A 808 36.91 -6.07 19.65
C TYR A 808 38.36 -6.48 19.98
N ASP A 809 38.70 -6.60 21.25
CA ASP A 809 40.02 -7.08 21.69
C ASP A 809 40.16 -8.61 21.69
N SER A 810 39.08 -9.30 22.07
CA SER A 810 39.13 -10.73 22.41
C SER A 810 38.64 -11.64 21.29
N TYR A 811 37.61 -11.24 20.53
CA TYR A 811 36.90 -12.14 19.61
C TYR A 811 36.72 -11.62 18.19
N LEU A 812 36.85 -10.32 17.89
CA LEU A 812 36.65 -9.77 16.56
C LEU A 812 37.62 -10.41 15.51
N ASP A 813 38.90 -10.51 15.84
CA ASP A 813 39.89 -11.13 14.96
C ASP A 813 39.53 -12.60 14.64
N LYS A 814 39.11 -13.34 15.65
CA LYS A 814 38.69 -14.74 15.52
C LYS A 814 37.40 -14.85 14.68
N LEU A 815 36.43 -13.96 14.89
CA LEU A 815 35.18 -13.95 14.16
C LEU A 815 35.40 -13.71 12.66
N VAL A 816 36.12 -12.66 12.30
CA VAL A 816 36.43 -12.32 10.90
C VAL A 816 37.19 -13.47 10.23
N LYS A 817 38.22 -13.99 10.88
CA LYS A 817 38.99 -15.14 10.37
C LYS A 817 38.12 -16.35 10.12
N THR A 818 37.25 -16.70 11.07
CA THR A 818 36.40 -17.90 10.99
C THR A 818 35.37 -17.75 9.83
N LEU A 819 34.70 -16.61 9.73
CA LEU A 819 33.69 -16.37 8.70
C LEU A 819 34.31 -16.34 7.28
N LEU A 820 35.49 -15.72 7.12
CA LEU A 820 36.24 -15.77 5.87
C LEU A 820 36.60 -17.21 5.49
N SER A 821 37.04 -18.03 6.48
CA SER A 821 37.39 -19.47 6.22
C SER A 821 36.18 -20.32 5.83
N LYS A 822 34.96 -19.87 6.19
CA LYS A 822 33.68 -20.48 5.80
C LYS A 822 33.15 -19.95 4.46
N GLY A 823 33.89 -19.03 3.82
CA GLY A 823 33.57 -18.47 2.49
C GLY A 823 32.65 -17.28 2.49
N TYR A 824 32.40 -16.62 3.62
CA TYR A 824 31.68 -15.34 3.66
C TYR A 824 32.53 -14.19 3.13
N ARG A 825 31.91 -13.24 2.42
CA ARG A 825 32.51 -11.95 2.04
C ARG A 825 31.98 -10.85 2.97
N PHE A 826 32.85 -9.95 3.42
CA PHE A 826 32.42 -8.76 4.13
C PHE A 826 32.24 -7.62 3.13
N THR A 827 31.05 -6.99 3.13
CA THR A 827 30.65 -5.97 2.16
C THR A 827 30.21 -4.69 2.87
N SER A 828 30.30 -3.57 2.14
CA SER A 828 29.56 -2.36 2.57
C SER A 828 28.06 -2.56 2.36
N LEU A 829 27.24 -1.85 3.14
CA LEU A 829 25.79 -1.81 2.92
C LEU A 829 25.45 -1.25 1.54
N ALA A 830 26.23 -0.26 1.06
CA ALA A 830 26.03 0.29 -0.28
C ALA A 830 26.21 -0.76 -1.40
N GLU A 831 27.09 -1.75 -1.18
CA GLU A 831 27.28 -2.88 -2.10
C GLU A 831 26.24 -3.97 -1.89
N ALA A 832 25.89 -4.29 -0.62
CA ALA A 832 25.04 -5.41 -0.28
C ALA A 832 23.55 -5.14 -0.55
N VAL A 833 23.07 -3.92 -0.32
CA VAL A 833 21.67 -3.54 -0.53
C VAL A 833 21.33 -3.36 -2.01
N GLY A 834 22.28 -2.89 -2.81
CA GLY A 834 22.16 -2.83 -4.28
C GLY A 834 21.24 -1.73 -4.84
N PHE A 835 20.60 -0.91 -4.00
CA PHE A 835 19.70 0.18 -4.40
C PHE A 835 20.30 1.55 -4.22
#